data_cd3e90b0cd2aafad1fb742ee9dddf54b
#
_entry.id   cd3e90b0cd2aafad1fb742ee9dddf54b
#
_cell.length_a   1.000
_cell.length_b   1.000
_cell.length_c   1.000
_cell.angle_alpha   90.00
_cell.angle_beta   90.00
_cell.angle_gamma   90.00
#
_symmetry.space_group_name_H-M   'P 1'
#
loop_
_entity.id
_entity.type
_entity.pdbx_description
1 polymer ?
#
loop_
_entity_poly.entity_id
_entity_poly.type
_entity_poly.pdbx_seq_one_letter_code
_entity_poly.pdbx_strand_id
1 'polypeptide(L)'
;MDILSKVIKLFFGSKVDKDRKEIMPYVEKIKEVYPSISKLSNDELRERSQALSQAIADFIAEDEARIAKNKAALEQPEISLQDKERLSKDIDDTTKRIDQKIEQKLEEILPEAFAIMKDTARRFAENDEVVVTANDFDRNLATERADLVRIEGDKAIYSSQWTAGGNTIKWDMVHYDVQLFGGVVLHKGRIAEMATGEGKTLVATLPVFLNALAHKGVHVVTVNDYLARRDAEWMGPMYQFHGLSVACIDNTRPNSEERRRAYNADITFGTNNEFGFDYLRDNMASAPKDLVQRKHHFAIVDEVDSVLIDDARTPLIISGPVPKGSDQLYAEYQPAAKYIYDLQSKMSSTDVAEAKRLYNEGQMEEAGKLLLRAYKAMPKYKALIKFLSEPGVKVLLQKTENIYMQDNERRMHEITDDNFVVHDEKMNSLILTDKGHEVASKRFGEEGFFVLPDIGARIAEMEQNKELTMEERAQKKDELLADYSIKADRVHTMNQLLKAYFMFEKEVEYVLIDNKVKIVDEQTGRIMEGRRYSDGLHQAIEAKENVKVEDATQTFATITLQNYFRMYHKLAGMTGTAETESSEFWSIYKLDVVVIPTNKEVIRDDREDMVYKTEREKYNAVIAEIEKMVNDGRPVLVGTTSVEISELLSRMLKIRGIKHNVLNAKQHQLEAQIVAEAGRSGQVTIATNMAGRGTDIKLTPEVKERGGLAIIGTERHESRRVDRQLRGRAGR
;
A
#
# COMPACT_ATOMS: atom_id res chain seq x y z
N MET A 1 -25.41 12.18 21.40
CA MET A 1 -25.67 10.73 21.15
C MET A 1 -27.15 10.51 21.39
N ASP A 2 -27.85 10.13 20.33
CA ASP A 2 -29.30 10.10 20.20
C ASP A 2 -29.97 9.13 21.21
N ILE A 3 -31.08 9.52 21.79
CA ILE A 3 -31.90 8.69 22.70
C ILE A 3 -32.28 7.37 22.01
N LEU A 4 -32.49 7.41 20.70
CA LEU A 4 -32.74 6.22 19.84
C LEU A 4 -31.58 5.21 19.88
N SER A 5 -30.32 5.66 19.88
CA SER A 5 -29.14 4.78 19.95
C SER A 5 -28.99 4.10 21.32
N LYS A 6 -29.42 4.77 22.40
CA LYS A 6 -29.45 4.20 23.76
C LYS A 6 -30.56 3.16 23.91
N VAL A 7 -31.73 3.40 23.32
CA VAL A 7 -32.86 2.45 23.32
C VAL A 7 -32.53 1.22 22.49
N ILE A 8 -31.92 1.37 21.31
CA ILE A 8 -31.47 0.25 20.46
C ILE A 8 -30.41 -0.61 21.20
N LYS A 9 -29.45 0.01 21.89
CA LYS A 9 -28.47 -0.70 22.72
C LYS A 9 -29.11 -1.51 23.87
N LEU A 10 -30.17 -0.99 24.46
CA LEU A 10 -30.86 -1.65 25.58
C LEU A 10 -31.61 -2.92 25.12
N PHE A 11 -32.17 -2.93 23.90
CA PHE A 11 -32.97 -4.03 23.36
C PHE A 11 -32.17 -5.04 22.51
N PHE A 12 -31.10 -4.63 21.85
CA PHE A 12 -30.34 -5.46 20.91
C PHE A 12 -28.90 -5.78 21.32
N GLY A 13 -28.42 -5.24 22.44
CA GLY A 13 -27.03 -5.33 22.86
C GLY A 13 -26.08 -4.49 21.97
N SER A 14 -24.83 -4.32 22.37
CA SER A 14 -23.82 -3.73 21.51
C SER A 14 -23.33 -4.76 20.47
N LYS A 15 -22.75 -4.30 19.35
CA LYS A 15 -22.08 -5.20 18.37
C LYS A 15 -21.05 -6.07 19.09
N VAL A 16 -20.28 -5.50 19.99
CA VAL A 16 -19.28 -6.21 20.81
C VAL A 16 -19.89 -7.36 21.61
N ASP A 17 -21.10 -7.17 22.17
CA ASP A 17 -21.78 -8.26 22.92
C ASP A 17 -22.23 -9.39 22.01
N LYS A 18 -22.65 -9.09 20.78
CA LYS A 18 -23.01 -10.11 19.77
C LYS A 18 -21.81 -10.91 19.34
N ASP A 19 -20.72 -10.23 19.00
CA ASP A 19 -19.46 -10.86 18.57
C ASP A 19 -18.92 -11.73 19.69
N ARG A 20 -18.96 -11.26 20.94
CA ARG A 20 -18.56 -12.04 22.12
C ARG A 20 -19.40 -13.29 22.28
N LYS A 21 -20.73 -13.20 22.17
CA LYS A 21 -21.63 -14.37 22.28
C LYS A 21 -21.39 -15.39 21.19
N GLU A 22 -21.03 -14.98 20.00
CA GLU A 22 -20.73 -15.86 18.87
C GLU A 22 -19.37 -16.57 19.04
N ILE A 23 -18.35 -15.85 19.45
CA ILE A 23 -16.96 -16.34 19.44
C ILE A 23 -16.56 -17.05 20.75
N MET A 24 -17.02 -16.57 21.92
CA MET A 24 -16.64 -17.17 23.21
C MET A 24 -16.89 -18.68 23.33
N PRO A 25 -17.97 -19.26 22.79
CA PRO A 25 -18.16 -20.70 22.82
C PRO A 25 -17.02 -21.53 22.21
N TYR A 26 -16.34 -20.99 21.19
CA TYR A 26 -15.15 -21.62 20.60
C TYR A 26 -13.96 -21.59 21.57
N VAL A 27 -13.75 -20.44 22.22
CA VAL A 27 -12.68 -20.29 23.21
C VAL A 27 -12.89 -21.26 24.37
N GLU A 28 -14.11 -21.39 24.86
CA GLU A 28 -14.44 -22.37 25.92
C GLU A 28 -14.18 -23.81 25.47
N LYS A 29 -14.59 -24.22 24.28
CA LYS A 29 -14.30 -25.54 23.71
C LYS A 29 -12.79 -25.79 23.57
N ILE A 30 -11.99 -24.79 23.15
CA ILE A 30 -10.54 -24.91 23.11
C ILE A 30 -9.99 -25.16 24.49
N LYS A 31 -10.47 -24.46 25.51
CA LYS A 31 -10.08 -24.65 26.92
C LYS A 31 -10.48 -26.02 27.49
N GLU A 32 -11.61 -26.54 27.07
CA GLU A 32 -12.07 -27.90 27.45
C GLU A 32 -11.18 -29.00 26.86
N VAL A 33 -10.73 -28.85 25.62
CA VAL A 33 -9.87 -29.82 24.92
C VAL A 33 -8.42 -29.72 25.36
N TYR A 34 -7.93 -28.51 25.67
CA TYR A 34 -6.51 -28.21 25.94
C TYR A 34 -5.87 -29.16 27.03
N PRO A 35 -6.50 -29.49 28.15
CA PRO A 35 -5.91 -30.40 29.16
C PRO A 35 -5.60 -31.78 28.63
N SER A 36 -6.31 -32.29 27.62
CA SER A 36 -6.02 -33.59 27.00
C SER A 36 -4.82 -33.48 26.07
N ILE A 37 -4.71 -32.39 25.31
CA ILE A 37 -3.60 -32.12 24.41
C ILE A 37 -2.29 -31.89 25.16
N SER A 38 -2.33 -31.17 26.28
CA SER A 38 -1.13 -30.85 27.06
C SER A 38 -0.46 -32.08 27.70
N LYS A 39 -1.16 -33.21 27.80
CA LYS A 39 -0.63 -34.47 28.34
C LYS A 39 0.06 -35.36 27.29
N LEU A 40 -0.11 -35.07 26.01
CA LEU A 40 0.48 -35.84 24.93
C LEU A 40 2.01 -35.68 24.92
N SER A 41 2.72 -36.74 24.53
CA SER A 41 4.15 -36.61 24.16
C SER A 41 4.33 -35.72 22.94
N ASN A 42 5.57 -35.38 22.63
CA ASN A 42 5.86 -34.57 21.44
C ASN A 42 5.48 -35.29 20.15
N ASP A 43 5.74 -36.59 20.07
CA ASP A 43 5.36 -37.41 18.91
C ASP A 43 3.84 -37.54 18.77
N GLU A 44 3.14 -37.84 19.85
CA GLU A 44 1.66 -37.93 19.86
C GLU A 44 1.02 -36.59 19.46
N LEU A 45 1.60 -35.45 19.87
CA LEU A 45 1.10 -34.12 19.46
C LEU A 45 1.21 -33.90 17.94
N ARG A 46 2.32 -34.33 17.33
CA ARG A 46 2.53 -34.31 15.88
C ARG A 46 1.60 -35.26 15.14
N GLU A 47 1.46 -36.51 15.65
CA GLU A 47 0.52 -37.48 15.10
C GLU A 47 -0.91 -36.95 15.13
N ARG A 48 -1.29 -36.23 16.18
CA ARG A 48 -2.62 -35.63 16.29
C ARG A 48 -2.87 -34.58 15.21
N SER A 49 -1.90 -33.72 14.95
CA SER A 49 -2.02 -32.72 13.85
C SER A 49 -2.10 -33.38 12.48
N GLN A 50 -1.34 -34.46 12.25
CA GLN A 50 -1.42 -35.26 11.02
C GLN A 50 -2.78 -35.96 10.87
N ALA A 51 -3.35 -36.47 11.96
CA ALA A 51 -4.68 -37.05 11.95
C ALA A 51 -5.77 -36.05 11.59
N LEU A 52 -5.65 -34.79 12.05
CA LEU A 52 -6.58 -33.71 11.66
C LEU A 52 -6.47 -33.41 10.16
N SER A 53 -5.26 -33.35 9.63
CA SER A 53 -5.05 -33.14 8.16
C SER A 53 -5.62 -34.31 7.36
N GLN A 54 -5.39 -35.57 7.79
CA GLN A 54 -5.95 -36.76 7.15
C GLN A 54 -7.48 -36.74 7.17
N ALA A 55 -8.11 -36.34 8.28
CA ALA A 55 -9.56 -36.25 8.39
C ALA A 55 -10.16 -35.24 7.39
N ILE A 56 -9.45 -34.15 7.07
CA ILE A 56 -9.86 -33.21 5.99
C ILE A 56 -9.76 -33.93 4.64
N ALA A 57 -8.63 -34.55 4.35
CA ALA A 57 -8.38 -35.26 3.09
C ALA A 57 -9.43 -36.33 2.82
N ASP A 58 -9.72 -37.16 3.82
CA ASP A 58 -10.73 -38.22 3.73
C ASP A 58 -12.14 -37.67 3.45
N PHE A 59 -12.47 -36.53 4.06
CA PHE A 59 -13.79 -35.89 3.89
C PHE A 59 -14.05 -35.34 2.49
N ILE A 60 -13.01 -34.99 1.74
CA ILE A 60 -13.10 -34.47 0.37
C ILE A 60 -12.68 -35.47 -0.70
N ALA A 61 -12.16 -36.67 -0.33
CA ALA A 61 -11.54 -37.63 -1.24
C ALA A 61 -12.45 -38.05 -2.42
N GLU A 62 -13.73 -38.26 -2.18
CA GLU A 62 -14.71 -38.65 -3.24
C GLU A 62 -14.86 -37.50 -4.28
N ASP A 63 -14.94 -36.27 -3.84
CA ASP A 63 -15.08 -35.12 -4.70
C ASP A 63 -13.80 -34.82 -5.49
N GLU A 64 -12.63 -35.00 -4.89
CA GLU A 64 -11.34 -34.90 -5.60
C GLU A 64 -11.19 -36.00 -6.67
N ALA A 65 -11.58 -37.23 -6.35
CA ALA A 65 -11.60 -38.34 -7.33
C ALA A 65 -12.55 -38.02 -8.49
N ARG A 66 -13.70 -37.42 -8.23
CA ARG A 66 -14.66 -36.97 -9.28
C ARG A 66 -14.05 -35.92 -10.20
N ILE A 67 -13.36 -34.92 -9.64
CA ILE A 67 -12.64 -33.89 -10.43
C ILE A 67 -11.57 -34.54 -11.29
N ALA A 68 -10.73 -35.43 -10.73
CA ALA A 68 -9.69 -36.13 -11.46
C ALA A 68 -10.26 -36.93 -12.64
N LYS A 69 -11.37 -37.66 -12.41
CA LYS A 69 -12.05 -38.42 -13.47
C LYS A 69 -12.58 -37.50 -14.59
N ASN A 70 -13.19 -36.38 -14.23
CA ASN A 70 -13.73 -35.44 -15.19
C ASN A 70 -12.62 -34.75 -16.00
N LYS A 71 -11.51 -34.39 -15.38
CA LYS A 71 -10.33 -33.85 -16.09
C LYS A 71 -9.74 -34.84 -17.08
N ALA A 72 -9.58 -36.11 -16.68
CA ALA A 72 -9.10 -37.16 -17.60
C ALA A 72 -10.08 -37.37 -18.79
N ALA A 73 -11.39 -37.25 -18.56
CA ALA A 73 -12.38 -37.33 -19.65
C ALA A 73 -12.29 -36.15 -20.61
N LEU A 74 -11.99 -34.92 -20.12
CA LEU A 74 -11.83 -33.73 -20.95
C LEU A 74 -10.60 -33.79 -21.89
N GLU A 75 -9.59 -34.57 -21.57
CA GLU A 75 -8.38 -34.77 -22.38
C GLU A 75 -8.60 -35.74 -23.55
N GLN A 76 -9.73 -36.45 -23.61
CA GLN A 76 -10.00 -37.41 -24.70
C GLN A 76 -10.26 -36.67 -26.00
N PRO A 77 -9.62 -37.09 -27.13
CA PRO A 77 -9.69 -36.37 -28.41
C PRO A 77 -11.08 -36.29 -29.02
N GLU A 78 -11.94 -37.28 -28.78
CA GLU A 78 -13.26 -37.42 -29.42
C GLU A 78 -14.44 -36.91 -28.62
N ILE A 79 -14.20 -36.18 -27.53
CA ILE A 79 -15.27 -35.66 -26.66
C ILE A 79 -16.06 -34.56 -27.33
N SER A 80 -17.42 -34.63 -27.28
CA SER A 80 -18.31 -33.62 -27.84
C SER A 80 -18.19 -32.28 -27.11
N LEU A 81 -18.47 -31.16 -27.78
CA LEU A 81 -18.47 -29.82 -27.15
C LEU A 81 -19.45 -29.75 -25.97
N GLN A 82 -20.63 -30.36 -26.12
CA GLN A 82 -21.66 -30.41 -25.08
C GLN A 82 -21.20 -31.17 -23.83
N ASP A 83 -20.46 -32.27 -24.02
CA ASP A 83 -19.89 -33.02 -22.91
C ASP A 83 -18.76 -32.25 -22.24
N LYS A 84 -17.90 -31.52 -23.01
CA LYS A 84 -16.90 -30.62 -22.46
C LYS A 84 -17.50 -29.57 -21.55
N GLU A 85 -18.54 -28.89 -22.00
CA GLU A 85 -19.25 -27.88 -21.21
C GLU A 85 -19.83 -28.48 -19.92
N ARG A 86 -20.48 -29.64 -20.01
CA ARG A 86 -21.06 -30.33 -18.87
C ARG A 86 -19.99 -30.74 -17.85
N LEU A 87 -18.89 -31.35 -18.30
CA LEU A 87 -17.81 -31.78 -17.42
C LEU A 87 -17.08 -30.61 -16.78
N SER A 88 -16.84 -29.51 -17.54
CA SER A 88 -16.24 -28.29 -16.99
C SER A 88 -17.12 -27.70 -15.90
N LYS A 89 -18.43 -27.60 -16.14
CA LYS A 89 -19.38 -27.12 -15.12
C LYS A 89 -19.41 -28.03 -13.87
N ASP A 90 -19.36 -29.34 -14.07
CA ASP A 90 -19.33 -30.31 -12.93
C ASP A 90 -18.03 -30.17 -12.14
N ILE A 91 -16.89 -29.89 -12.77
CA ILE A 91 -15.61 -29.59 -12.09
C ILE A 91 -15.76 -28.31 -11.25
N ASP A 92 -16.32 -27.24 -11.80
CA ASP A 92 -16.51 -25.98 -11.08
C ASP A 92 -17.44 -26.14 -9.87
N ASP A 93 -18.57 -26.81 -10.05
CA ASP A 93 -19.54 -27.04 -8.97
C ASP A 93 -18.98 -27.96 -7.89
N THR A 94 -18.22 -29.00 -8.28
CA THR A 94 -17.53 -29.89 -7.35
C THR A 94 -16.41 -29.18 -6.62
N THR A 95 -15.67 -28.29 -7.25
CA THR A 95 -14.63 -27.46 -6.62
C THR A 95 -15.23 -26.57 -5.54
N LYS A 96 -16.36 -25.92 -5.80
CA LYS A 96 -17.08 -25.11 -4.80
C LYS A 96 -17.56 -25.97 -3.61
N ARG A 97 -18.01 -27.19 -3.89
CA ARG A 97 -18.43 -28.14 -2.84
C ARG A 97 -17.25 -28.57 -1.98
N ILE A 98 -16.07 -28.80 -2.56
CA ILE A 98 -14.85 -29.09 -1.82
C ILE A 98 -14.51 -27.93 -0.86
N ASP A 99 -14.53 -26.69 -1.35
CA ASP A 99 -14.27 -25.53 -0.51
C ASP A 99 -15.23 -25.46 0.69
N GLN A 100 -16.54 -25.71 0.46
CA GLN A 100 -17.54 -25.76 1.53
C GLN A 100 -17.31 -26.89 2.53
N LYS A 101 -16.96 -28.09 2.05
CA LYS A 101 -16.62 -29.23 2.89
C LYS A 101 -15.39 -28.98 3.75
N ILE A 102 -14.35 -28.36 3.16
CA ILE A 102 -13.15 -27.94 3.89
C ILE A 102 -13.54 -26.98 5.03
N GLU A 103 -14.30 -25.92 4.74
CA GLU A 103 -14.72 -24.97 5.79
C GLU A 103 -15.52 -25.67 6.91
N GLN A 104 -16.44 -26.57 6.56
CA GLN A 104 -17.19 -27.35 7.55
C GLN A 104 -16.25 -28.19 8.43
N LYS A 105 -15.26 -28.85 7.83
CA LYS A 105 -14.32 -29.70 8.58
C LYS A 105 -13.37 -28.91 9.44
N LEU A 106 -12.89 -27.76 8.92
CA LEU A 106 -12.06 -26.83 9.68
C LEU A 106 -12.78 -26.29 10.91
N GLU A 107 -14.08 -25.97 10.79
CA GLU A 107 -14.90 -25.51 11.92
C GLU A 107 -15.05 -26.59 12.99
N GLU A 108 -15.19 -27.85 12.58
CA GLU A 108 -15.29 -29.01 13.51
C GLU A 108 -13.99 -29.23 14.28
N ILE A 109 -12.83 -29.16 13.60
CA ILE A 109 -11.52 -29.47 14.20
C ILE A 109 -10.85 -28.26 14.85
N LEU A 110 -11.39 -27.06 14.69
CA LEU A 110 -10.80 -25.78 15.18
C LEU A 110 -10.40 -25.84 16.66
N PRO A 111 -11.25 -26.35 17.61
CA PRO A 111 -10.87 -26.34 19.01
C PRO A 111 -9.62 -27.16 19.28
N GLU A 112 -9.49 -28.31 18.65
CA GLU A 112 -8.34 -29.19 18.80
C GLU A 112 -7.09 -28.62 18.14
N ALA A 113 -7.20 -28.11 16.93
CA ALA A 113 -6.08 -27.50 16.20
C ALA A 113 -5.50 -26.28 16.94
N PHE A 114 -6.36 -25.44 17.51
CA PHE A 114 -5.91 -24.28 18.30
C PHE A 114 -5.26 -24.72 19.63
N ALA A 115 -5.80 -25.76 20.26
CA ALA A 115 -5.19 -26.35 21.46
C ALA A 115 -3.80 -26.94 21.17
N ILE A 116 -3.61 -27.62 20.03
CA ILE A 116 -2.33 -28.15 19.56
C ILE A 116 -1.33 -27.02 19.36
N MET A 117 -1.70 -25.94 18.62
CA MET A 117 -0.81 -24.82 18.37
C MET A 117 -0.44 -24.07 19.66
N LYS A 118 -1.40 -23.86 20.55
CA LYS A 118 -1.15 -23.28 21.88
C LYS A 118 -0.16 -24.10 22.67
N ASP A 119 -0.31 -25.45 22.68
CA ASP A 119 0.57 -26.33 23.41
C ASP A 119 1.96 -26.45 22.78
N THR A 120 2.05 -26.41 21.46
CA THR A 120 3.33 -26.29 20.75
C THR A 120 4.09 -25.03 21.20
N ALA A 121 3.42 -23.88 21.19
CA ALA A 121 4.00 -22.63 21.66
C ALA A 121 4.48 -22.73 23.13
N ARG A 122 3.71 -23.38 24.02
CA ARG A 122 4.11 -23.61 25.41
C ARG A 122 5.35 -24.49 25.50
N ARG A 123 5.42 -25.61 24.76
CA ARG A 123 6.56 -26.51 24.77
C ARG A 123 7.87 -25.82 24.38
N PHE A 124 7.82 -25.00 23.35
CA PHE A 124 8.99 -24.21 22.93
C PHE A 124 9.34 -23.10 23.96
N ALA A 125 8.36 -22.54 24.65
CA ALA A 125 8.59 -21.50 25.65
C ALA A 125 9.18 -22.05 26.95
N GLU A 126 8.80 -23.28 27.35
CA GLU A 126 9.20 -23.92 28.60
C GLU A 126 10.49 -24.75 28.48
N ASN A 127 10.89 -25.17 27.28
CA ASN A 127 12.05 -26.03 27.05
C ASN A 127 13.04 -25.37 26.10
N ASP A 128 14.32 -25.63 26.30
CA ASP A 128 15.36 -25.15 25.37
C ASP A 128 15.37 -25.96 24.07
N GLU A 129 14.92 -27.23 24.14
CA GLU A 129 14.85 -28.15 23.00
C GLU A 129 13.58 -28.99 23.08
N VAL A 130 12.98 -29.25 21.90
CA VAL A 130 11.82 -30.13 21.74
C VAL A 130 12.24 -31.32 20.88
N VAL A 131 12.20 -32.52 21.43
CA VAL A 131 12.69 -33.74 20.78
C VAL A 131 11.52 -34.59 20.27
N VAL A 132 11.63 -35.02 19.01
CA VAL A 132 10.65 -35.89 18.33
C VAL A 132 11.36 -36.98 17.55
N THR A 133 10.64 -38.01 17.13
CA THR A 133 11.12 -38.99 16.15
C THR A 133 11.27 -38.35 14.78
N ALA A 134 12.47 -38.47 14.18
CA ALA A 134 12.79 -37.83 12.92
C ALA A 134 12.08 -38.47 11.71
N ASN A 135 11.44 -37.69 10.91
CA ASN A 135 10.89 -38.08 9.62
C ASN A 135 11.65 -37.45 8.46
N ASP A 136 11.25 -37.71 7.21
CA ASP A 136 11.92 -37.16 6.03
C ASP A 136 11.82 -35.63 5.95
N PHE A 137 10.71 -35.04 6.40
CA PHE A 137 10.53 -33.59 6.47
C PHE A 137 11.56 -32.97 7.43
N ASP A 138 11.75 -33.55 8.61
CA ASP A 138 12.73 -33.06 9.60
C ASP A 138 14.16 -33.15 9.06
N ARG A 139 14.50 -34.23 8.33
CA ARG A 139 15.82 -34.42 7.73
C ARG A 139 16.10 -33.38 6.65
N ASN A 140 15.11 -33.08 5.80
CA ASN A 140 15.20 -32.02 4.80
C ASN A 140 15.34 -30.64 5.44
N LEU A 141 14.48 -30.35 6.44
CA LEU A 141 14.53 -29.08 7.16
C LEU A 141 15.86 -28.85 7.88
N ALA A 142 16.48 -29.89 8.43
CA ALA A 142 17.78 -29.80 9.08
C ALA A 142 18.92 -29.39 8.09
N THR A 143 18.78 -29.68 6.81
CA THR A 143 19.75 -29.23 5.80
C THR A 143 19.60 -27.74 5.45
N GLU A 144 18.39 -27.21 5.56
CA GLU A 144 18.07 -25.81 5.24
C GLU A 144 18.18 -24.90 6.45
N ARG A 145 17.77 -25.40 7.64
CA ARG A 145 17.65 -24.66 8.89
C ARG A 145 18.39 -25.38 10.03
N ALA A 146 19.70 -25.52 9.87
CA ALA A 146 20.59 -26.10 10.90
C ALA A 146 20.58 -25.33 12.23
N ASP A 147 20.17 -24.07 12.23
CA ASP A 147 19.93 -23.25 13.42
C ASP A 147 18.70 -23.68 14.21
N LEU A 148 17.72 -24.32 13.55
CA LEU A 148 16.45 -24.71 14.13
C LEU A 148 16.41 -26.21 14.49
N VAL A 149 16.87 -27.08 13.57
CA VAL A 149 16.73 -28.54 13.71
C VAL A 149 18.06 -29.23 13.51
N ARG A 150 18.40 -30.17 14.40
CA ARG A 150 19.50 -31.12 14.21
C ARG A 150 18.98 -32.53 14.29
N ILE A 151 19.61 -33.44 13.56
CA ILE A 151 19.27 -34.87 13.55
C ILE A 151 20.32 -35.64 14.33
N GLU A 152 19.87 -36.43 15.32
CA GLU A 152 20.72 -37.34 16.09
C GLU A 152 20.11 -38.76 16.05
N GLY A 153 20.62 -39.59 15.12
CA GLY A 153 20.10 -40.92 14.90
C GLY A 153 18.67 -40.91 14.34
N ASP A 154 17.73 -41.41 15.15
CA ASP A 154 16.30 -41.43 14.84
C ASP A 154 15.53 -40.22 15.42
N LYS A 155 16.24 -39.27 16.01
CA LYS A 155 15.62 -38.09 16.66
C LYS A 155 15.88 -36.84 15.88
N ALA A 156 14.86 -35.99 15.78
CA ALA A 156 14.94 -34.60 15.40
C ALA A 156 14.81 -33.73 16.65
N ILE A 157 15.78 -32.85 16.83
CA ILE A 157 15.87 -31.99 18.01
C ILE A 157 15.67 -30.54 17.54
N TYR A 158 14.53 -29.99 17.89
CA TYR A 158 14.16 -28.60 17.58
C TYR A 158 14.65 -27.68 18.69
N SER A 159 15.42 -26.66 18.30
CA SER A 159 15.87 -25.59 19.22
C SER A 159 14.73 -24.62 19.49
N SER A 160 14.63 -24.14 20.73
CA SER A 160 13.77 -22.99 21.08
C SER A 160 14.42 -21.63 20.81
N GLN A 161 15.63 -21.64 20.24
CA GLN A 161 16.34 -20.46 19.78
C GLN A 161 16.68 -20.61 18.30
N TRP A 162 16.38 -19.59 17.50
CA TRP A 162 16.72 -19.57 16.08
C TRP A 162 16.89 -18.13 15.57
N THR A 163 17.35 -17.98 14.34
CA THR A 163 17.53 -16.67 13.71
C THR A 163 16.24 -16.21 13.03
N ALA A 164 15.80 -14.99 13.36
CA ALA A 164 14.67 -14.31 12.69
C ALA A 164 14.96 -12.83 12.52
N GLY A 165 14.77 -12.30 11.32
CA GLY A 165 15.06 -10.91 10.99
C GLY A 165 16.51 -10.49 11.27
N GLY A 166 17.46 -11.42 11.10
CA GLY A 166 18.90 -11.22 11.35
C GLY A 166 19.31 -11.23 12.83
N ASN A 167 18.41 -11.53 13.77
CA ASN A 167 18.69 -11.63 15.20
C ASN A 167 18.38 -13.03 15.72
N THR A 168 19.20 -13.50 16.66
CA THR A 168 18.87 -14.72 17.42
C THR A 168 17.75 -14.42 18.40
N ILE A 169 16.64 -15.15 18.30
CA ILE A 169 15.51 -15.03 19.21
C ILE A 169 15.36 -16.32 20.03
N LYS A 170 14.86 -16.19 21.24
CA LYS A 170 14.36 -17.32 22.04
C LYS A 170 12.84 -17.23 22.08
N TRP A 171 12.14 -18.34 21.80
CA TRP A 171 10.70 -18.37 21.88
C TRP A 171 10.24 -18.35 23.36
N ASP A 172 9.37 -17.40 23.70
CA ASP A 172 8.88 -17.16 25.07
C ASP A 172 7.35 -16.87 25.11
N MET A 173 6.66 -17.09 23.97
CA MET A 173 5.25 -16.70 23.82
C MET A 173 4.31 -17.90 23.95
N VAL A 174 3.21 -17.68 24.68
CA VAL A 174 2.08 -18.61 24.78
C VAL A 174 0.78 -17.83 24.62
N HIS A 175 -0.17 -18.37 23.85
CA HIS A 175 -1.43 -17.69 23.54
C HIS A 175 -2.31 -17.45 24.77
N TYR A 176 -2.76 -16.21 24.94
CA TYR A 176 -3.79 -15.80 25.91
C TYR A 176 -5.20 -16.06 25.37
N ASP A 177 -6.21 -16.09 26.25
CA ASP A 177 -7.60 -16.30 25.85
C ASP A 177 -8.11 -15.27 24.83
N VAL A 178 -7.73 -13.99 24.99
CA VAL A 178 -8.06 -12.94 24.02
C VAL A 178 -7.41 -13.17 22.64
N GLN A 179 -6.26 -13.85 22.62
CA GLN A 179 -5.59 -14.22 21.37
C GLN A 179 -6.23 -15.42 20.71
N LEU A 180 -6.74 -16.39 21.50
CA LEU A 180 -7.59 -17.48 20.97
C LEU A 180 -8.84 -16.89 20.32
N PHE A 181 -9.49 -15.92 20.98
CA PHE A 181 -10.64 -15.20 20.46
C PHE A 181 -10.31 -14.55 19.10
N GLY A 182 -9.18 -13.82 19.01
CA GLY A 182 -8.70 -13.20 17.77
C GLY A 182 -8.44 -14.21 16.65
N GLY A 183 -7.87 -15.37 16.99
CA GLY A 183 -7.64 -16.45 16.04
C GLY A 183 -8.93 -16.99 15.43
N VAL A 184 -9.99 -17.15 16.24
CA VAL A 184 -11.32 -17.56 15.75
C VAL A 184 -11.92 -16.50 14.81
N VAL A 185 -11.81 -15.22 15.17
CA VAL A 185 -12.28 -14.11 14.30
C VAL A 185 -11.62 -14.17 12.93
N LEU A 186 -10.30 -14.34 12.87
CA LEU A 186 -9.54 -14.47 11.63
C LEU A 186 -9.93 -15.72 10.83
N HIS A 187 -10.12 -16.86 11.50
CA HIS A 187 -10.56 -18.09 10.81
C HIS A 187 -11.93 -17.91 10.15
N LYS A 188 -12.84 -17.16 10.78
CA LYS A 188 -14.16 -16.86 10.24
C LYS A 188 -14.15 -15.85 9.08
N GLY A 189 -12.99 -15.46 8.56
CA GLY A 189 -12.88 -14.52 7.46
C GLY A 189 -13.33 -13.10 7.84
N ARG A 190 -12.94 -12.65 9.04
CA ARG A 190 -13.24 -11.31 9.55
C ARG A 190 -11.96 -10.54 9.84
N ILE A 191 -12.10 -9.25 10.12
CA ILE A 191 -10.98 -8.41 10.57
C ILE A 191 -10.93 -8.40 12.10
N ALA A 192 -9.77 -8.80 12.63
CA ALA A 192 -9.46 -8.70 14.05
C ALA A 192 -8.80 -7.32 14.33
N GLU A 193 -9.55 -6.39 14.92
CA GLU A 193 -8.93 -5.17 15.44
C GLU A 193 -8.34 -5.47 16.82
N MET A 194 -7.02 -5.52 16.87
CA MET A 194 -6.26 -5.75 18.10
C MET A 194 -5.32 -4.58 18.32
N ALA A 195 -5.33 -4.02 19.52
CA ALA A 195 -4.42 -2.95 19.88
C ALA A 195 -2.96 -3.33 19.58
N THR A 196 -2.16 -2.34 19.22
CA THR A 196 -0.74 -2.55 18.96
C THR A 196 -0.09 -3.19 20.21
N GLY A 197 0.71 -4.25 20.07
CA GLY A 197 1.35 -4.97 21.18
C GLY A 197 0.57 -6.13 21.78
N GLU A 198 -0.63 -6.37 21.34
CA GLU A 198 -1.43 -7.53 21.77
C GLU A 198 -0.99 -8.86 21.09
N GLY A 199 0.09 -8.84 20.31
CA GLY A 199 0.66 -10.03 19.69
C GLY A 199 -0.10 -10.52 18.46
N LYS A 200 -0.52 -9.62 17.56
CA LYS A 200 -1.22 -9.98 16.31
C LYS A 200 -0.51 -11.09 15.53
N THR A 201 0.82 -11.02 15.39
CA THR A 201 1.63 -12.02 14.67
C THR A 201 1.48 -13.41 15.30
N LEU A 202 1.46 -13.49 16.63
CA LEU A 202 1.22 -14.75 17.35
C LEU A 202 -0.21 -15.26 17.16
N VAL A 203 -1.20 -14.36 17.18
CA VAL A 203 -2.62 -14.72 16.95
C VAL A 203 -2.81 -15.33 15.57
N ALA A 204 -2.15 -14.79 14.55
CA ALA A 204 -2.23 -15.33 13.19
C ALA A 204 -1.77 -16.78 13.09
N THR A 205 -0.90 -17.27 14.00
CA THR A 205 -0.43 -18.66 13.98
C THR A 205 -1.58 -19.67 14.09
N LEU A 206 -2.63 -19.34 14.82
CA LEU A 206 -3.78 -20.20 15.05
C LEU A 206 -4.58 -20.49 13.75
N PRO A 207 -5.15 -19.49 13.07
CA PRO A 207 -5.90 -19.73 11.84
C PRO A 207 -5.00 -20.13 10.67
N VAL A 208 -3.75 -19.70 10.63
CA VAL A 208 -2.78 -20.13 9.61
C VAL A 208 -2.54 -21.64 9.74
N PHE A 209 -2.23 -22.12 10.92
CA PHE A 209 -2.05 -23.55 11.18
C PHE A 209 -3.27 -24.36 10.79
N LEU A 210 -4.45 -23.98 11.31
CA LEU A 210 -5.70 -24.69 11.03
C LEU A 210 -5.98 -24.80 9.52
N ASN A 211 -5.89 -23.69 8.80
CA ASN A 211 -6.19 -23.69 7.36
C ASN A 211 -5.09 -24.37 6.52
N ALA A 212 -3.84 -24.35 6.98
CA ALA A 212 -2.73 -25.05 6.32
C ALA A 212 -2.89 -26.58 6.33
N LEU A 213 -3.59 -27.14 7.31
CA LEU A 213 -3.89 -28.59 7.39
C LEU A 213 -4.69 -29.10 6.17
N ALA A 214 -5.36 -28.22 5.45
CA ALA A 214 -6.06 -28.57 4.20
C ALA A 214 -5.14 -28.64 2.97
N HIS A 215 -3.87 -28.24 3.07
CA HIS A 215 -2.87 -28.20 1.99
C HIS A 215 -3.30 -27.42 0.72
N LYS A 216 -4.24 -26.48 0.86
CA LYS A 216 -4.72 -25.64 -0.28
C LYS A 216 -3.95 -24.33 -0.43
N GLY A 217 -3.05 -24.01 0.49
CA GLY A 217 -2.23 -22.82 0.53
C GLY A 217 -2.84 -21.69 1.36
N VAL A 218 -2.05 -21.21 2.32
CA VAL A 218 -2.37 -20.06 3.14
C VAL A 218 -1.36 -18.97 2.84
N HIS A 219 -1.84 -17.80 2.45
CA HIS A 219 -1.00 -16.64 2.20
C HIS A 219 -1.04 -15.70 3.40
N VAL A 220 0.13 -15.38 3.95
CA VAL A 220 0.30 -14.38 5.01
C VAL A 220 0.91 -13.14 4.40
N VAL A 221 0.11 -12.09 4.31
CA VAL A 221 0.43 -10.88 3.55
C VAL A 221 0.83 -9.76 4.48
N THR A 222 1.95 -9.12 4.20
CA THR A 222 2.47 -7.97 4.96
C THR A 222 2.71 -6.75 4.04
N VAL A 223 3.05 -5.61 4.65
CA VAL A 223 3.22 -4.35 3.93
C VAL A 223 4.63 -4.14 3.36
N ASN A 224 5.63 -4.90 3.80
CA ASN A 224 7.01 -4.82 3.29
C ASN A 224 7.76 -6.16 3.41
N ASP A 225 8.84 -6.28 2.65
CA ASP A 225 9.68 -7.47 2.54
C ASP A 225 10.39 -7.84 3.86
N TYR A 226 10.81 -6.85 4.65
CA TYR A 226 11.42 -7.10 5.95
C TYR A 226 10.45 -7.83 6.90
N LEU A 227 9.21 -7.36 6.99
CA LEU A 227 8.18 -8.00 7.83
C LEU A 227 7.84 -9.39 7.31
N ALA A 228 7.71 -9.56 5.99
CA ALA A 228 7.43 -10.86 5.38
C ALA A 228 8.51 -11.90 5.74
N ARG A 229 9.77 -11.55 5.59
CA ARG A 229 10.91 -12.43 5.95
C ARG A 229 10.99 -12.68 7.44
N ARG A 230 10.94 -11.63 8.25
CA ARG A 230 10.99 -11.73 9.71
C ARG A 230 9.90 -12.63 10.26
N ASP A 231 8.66 -12.45 9.81
CA ASP A 231 7.52 -13.19 10.34
C ASP A 231 7.52 -14.66 9.85
N ALA A 232 7.96 -14.91 8.61
CA ALA A 232 8.19 -16.26 8.11
C ALA A 232 9.28 -16.98 8.92
N GLU A 233 10.40 -16.32 9.22
CA GLU A 233 11.48 -16.89 10.02
C GLU A 233 11.10 -17.06 11.49
N TRP A 234 10.30 -16.16 12.05
CA TRP A 234 9.92 -16.15 13.46
C TRP A 234 8.82 -17.15 13.76
N MET A 235 7.72 -17.14 13.00
CA MET A 235 6.55 -18.01 13.23
C MET A 235 6.66 -19.37 12.51
N GLY A 236 7.45 -19.42 11.42
CA GLY A 236 7.62 -20.63 10.60
C GLY A 236 7.95 -21.90 11.39
N PRO A 237 8.88 -21.87 12.36
CA PRO A 237 9.22 -23.05 13.16
C PRO A 237 8.05 -23.72 13.85
N MET A 238 7.03 -22.95 14.27
CA MET A 238 5.82 -23.49 14.89
C MET A 238 5.03 -24.41 13.93
N TYR A 239 4.96 -24.03 12.65
CA TYR A 239 4.28 -24.81 11.62
C TYR A 239 5.14 -25.99 11.14
N GLN A 240 6.44 -25.72 10.94
CA GLN A 240 7.41 -26.73 10.48
C GLN A 240 7.55 -27.90 11.47
N PHE A 241 7.40 -27.63 12.76
CA PHE A 241 7.34 -28.68 13.79
C PHE A 241 6.23 -29.70 13.52
N HIS A 242 5.13 -29.30 12.89
CA HIS A 242 4.01 -30.17 12.50
C HIS A 242 4.12 -30.71 11.07
N GLY A 243 5.26 -30.51 10.40
CA GLY A 243 5.49 -30.99 9.03
C GLY A 243 4.85 -30.12 7.96
N LEU A 244 4.44 -28.87 8.26
CA LEU A 244 3.92 -27.94 7.29
C LEU A 244 5.05 -27.12 6.65
N SER A 245 5.07 -27.04 5.34
CA SER A 245 6.06 -26.27 4.60
C SER A 245 5.78 -24.76 4.66
N VAL A 246 6.84 -23.98 4.87
CA VAL A 246 6.78 -22.52 4.97
C VAL A 246 7.77 -21.89 4.00
N ALA A 247 7.35 -20.91 3.24
CA ALA A 247 8.20 -20.16 2.32
C ALA A 247 7.87 -18.67 2.34
N CYS A 248 8.84 -17.85 1.90
CA CYS A 248 8.66 -16.42 1.69
C CYS A 248 8.99 -16.07 0.24
N ILE A 249 8.02 -15.51 -0.49
CA ILE A 249 8.21 -15.16 -1.90
C ILE A 249 9.22 -14.02 -2.08
N ASP A 250 9.33 -13.10 -1.12
CA ASP A 250 10.29 -11.98 -1.17
C ASP A 250 11.77 -12.43 -1.13
N ASN A 251 12.03 -13.71 -0.83
CA ASN A 251 13.37 -14.33 -0.90
C ASN A 251 13.68 -14.94 -2.28
N THR A 252 12.74 -14.94 -3.21
CA THR A 252 12.84 -15.64 -4.49
C THR A 252 12.74 -14.67 -5.67
N ARG A 253 13.29 -15.07 -6.83
CA ARG A 253 13.17 -14.26 -8.04
C ARG A 253 11.80 -14.47 -8.70
N PRO A 254 11.18 -13.40 -9.24
CA PRO A 254 9.97 -13.53 -10.05
C PRO A 254 10.14 -14.57 -11.20
N ASN A 255 9.07 -15.28 -11.54
CA ASN A 255 9.01 -16.30 -12.60
C ASN A 255 10.03 -17.46 -12.47
N SER A 256 10.60 -17.67 -11.28
CA SER A 256 11.55 -18.75 -11.03
C SER A 256 10.87 -20.01 -10.52
N GLU A 257 11.59 -21.14 -10.59
CA GLU A 257 11.15 -22.40 -10.00
C GLU A 257 11.07 -22.31 -8.46
N GLU A 258 11.98 -21.54 -7.85
CA GLU A 258 11.95 -21.26 -6.41
C GLU A 258 10.67 -20.50 -6.02
N ARG A 259 10.24 -19.52 -6.85
CA ARG A 259 9.00 -18.79 -6.66
C ARG A 259 7.79 -19.72 -6.71
N ARG A 260 7.76 -20.64 -7.69
CA ARG A 260 6.70 -21.66 -7.82
C ARG A 260 6.68 -22.59 -6.62
N ARG A 261 7.83 -23.05 -6.14
CA ARG A 261 7.92 -23.87 -4.92
C ARG A 261 7.41 -23.12 -3.71
N ALA A 262 7.72 -21.83 -3.61
CA ALA A 262 7.22 -20.98 -2.52
C ALA A 262 5.68 -20.89 -2.49
N TYR A 263 5.03 -20.76 -3.65
CA TYR A 263 3.56 -20.80 -3.72
C TYR A 263 2.97 -22.17 -3.52
N ASN A 264 3.71 -23.24 -3.76
CA ASN A 264 3.27 -24.62 -3.48
C ASN A 264 3.47 -25.03 -2.02
N ALA A 265 4.16 -24.23 -1.21
CA ALA A 265 4.23 -24.43 0.23
C ALA A 265 2.83 -24.36 0.87
N ASP A 266 2.67 -24.99 2.04
CA ASP A 266 1.42 -24.94 2.79
C ASP A 266 1.12 -23.52 3.28
N ILE A 267 2.18 -22.78 3.62
CA ILE A 267 2.12 -21.41 4.11
C ILE A 267 3.13 -20.55 3.32
N THR A 268 2.64 -19.51 2.70
CA THR A 268 3.45 -18.59 1.91
C THR A 268 3.35 -17.17 2.45
N PHE A 269 4.47 -16.65 2.93
CA PHE A 269 4.60 -15.24 3.34
C PHE A 269 5.03 -14.38 2.15
N GLY A 270 4.59 -13.12 2.15
CA GLY A 270 5.03 -12.17 1.13
C GLY A 270 4.42 -10.78 1.29
N THR A 271 4.94 -9.84 0.51
CA THR A 271 4.38 -8.49 0.46
C THR A 271 3.15 -8.43 -0.45
N ASN A 272 2.22 -7.55 -0.10
CA ASN A 272 0.99 -7.32 -0.86
C ASN A 272 1.25 -7.07 -2.36
N ASN A 273 2.26 -6.28 -2.68
CA ASN A 273 2.60 -5.94 -4.06
C ASN A 273 3.15 -7.15 -4.84
N GLU A 274 4.04 -7.95 -4.22
CA GLU A 274 4.62 -9.13 -4.89
C GLU A 274 3.56 -10.17 -5.24
N PHE A 275 2.59 -10.43 -4.36
CA PHE A 275 1.45 -11.29 -4.67
C PHE A 275 0.66 -10.78 -5.88
N GLY A 276 0.40 -9.49 -5.94
CA GLY A 276 -0.32 -8.87 -7.05
C GLY A 276 0.48 -8.85 -8.34
N PHE A 277 1.79 -8.58 -8.28
CA PHE A 277 2.66 -8.64 -9.46
C PHE A 277 2.82 -10.05 -10.01
N ASP A 278 2.93 -11.07 -9.14
CA ASP A 278 2.97 -12.46 -9.60
C ASP A 278 1.69 -12.87 -10.31
N TYR A 279 0.53 -12.41 -9.83
CA TYR A 279 -0.74 -12.60 -10.53
C TYR A 279 -0.75 -11.94 -11.91
N LEU A 280 -0.23 -10.72 -12.04
CA LEU A 280 -0.11 -10.07 -13.35
C LEU A 280 0.84 -10.83 -14.27
N ARG A 281 1.99 -11.29 -13.76
CA ARG A 281 2.94 -12.11 -14.52
C ARG A 281 2.33 -13.42 -14.98
N ASP A 282 1.55 -14.09 -14.13
CA ASP A 282 0.83 -15.31 -14.45
C ASP A 282 -0.20 -15.09 -15.58
N ASN A 283 -0.90 -13.95 -15.58
CA ASN A 283 -1.82 -13.59 -16.67
C ASN A 283 -1.12 -13.29 -18.00
N MET A 284 0.19 -13.05 -17.99
CA MET A 284 1.03 -12.85 -19.18
C MET A 284 1.74 -14.14 -19.60
N ALA A 285 1.60 -15.23 -18.86
CA ALA A 285 2.27 -16.50 -19.16
C ALA A 285 1.73 -17.13 -20.45
N SER A 286 2.64 -17.73 -21.25
CA SER A 286 2.30 -18.36 -22.52
C SER A 286 1.84 -19.81 -22.36
N ALA A 287 2.16 -20.46 -21.25
CA ALA A 287 1.82 -21.85 -20.99
C ALA A 287 1.48 -22.09 -19.51
N PRO A 288 0.61 -23.06 -19.17
CA PRO A 288 0.26 -23.38 -17.78
C PRO A 288 1.44 -23.73 -16.88
N LYS A 289 2.49 -24.32 -17.45
CA LYS A 289 3.73 -24.66 -16.72
C LYS A 289 4.51 -23.44 -16.24
N ASP A 290 4.25 -22.25 -16.82
CA ASP A 290 4.94 -21.01 -16.47
C ASP A 290 4.23 -20.26 -15.33
N LEU A 291 3.04 -20.69 -14.94
CA LEU A 291 2.30 -20.15 -13.81
C LEU A 291 3.02 -20.45 -12.49
N VAL A 292 3.15 -19.46 -11.63
CA VAL A 292 3.76 -19.62 -10.30
C VAL A 292 2.71 -19.75 -9.19
N GLN A 293 1.58 -19.05 -9.31
CA GLN A 293 0.50 -19.10 -8.32
C GLN A 293 -0.43 -20.29 -8.59
N ARG A 294 -1.00 -20.81 -7.50
CA ARG A 294 -2.13 -21.75 -7.54
C ARG A 294 -3.42 -21.03 -7.13
N LYS A 295 -4.55 -21.73 -7.05
CA LYS A 295 -5.83 -21.17 -6.63
C LYS A 295 -5.70 -20.39 -5.31
N HIS A 296 -6.28 -19.19 -5.27
CA HIS A 296 -6.31 -18.32 -4.09
C HIS A 296 -7.32 -18.87 -3.07
N HIS A 297 -6.83 -19.59 -2.05
CA HIS A 297 -7.69 -20.24 -1.06
C HIS A 297 -7.91 -19.35 0.15
N PHE A 298 -6.90 -19.14 0.99
CA PHE A 298 -7.01 -18.31 2.18
C PHE A 298 -5.87 -17.29 2.28
N ALA A 299 -6.22 -16.04 2.59
CA ALA A 299 -5.24 -15.01 2.90
C ALA A 299 -5.55 -14.34 4.24
N ILE A 300 -4.49 -14.11 5.02
CA ILE A 300 -4.50 -13.22 6.18
C ILE A 300 -3.64 -12.03 5.86
N VAL A 301 -4.23 -10.82 5.95
CA VAL A 301 -3.55 -9.57 5.67
C VAL A 301 -3.21 -8.88 6.98
N ASP A 302 -1.91 -8.75 7.28
CA ASP A 302 -1.45 -7.92 8.40
C ASP A 302 -1.45 -6.44 7.99
N GLU A 303 -1.73 -5.57 8.95
CA GLU A 303 -1.94 -4.14 8.72
C GLU A 303 -2.98 -3.91 7.60
N VAL A 304 -4.10 -4.62 7.70
CA VAL A 304 -5.15 -4.72 6.66
C VAL A 304 -5.72 -3.38 6.21
N ASP A 305 -5.74 -2.38 7.08
CA ASP A 305 -6.17 -1.03 6.76
C ASP A 305 -5.19 -0.31 5.81
N SER A 306 -3.89 -0.57 5.90
CA SER A 306 -2.93 -0.07 4.90
C SER A 306 -3.16 -0.72 3.53
N VAL A 307 -3.24 -2.04 3.51
CA VAL A 307 -3.29 -2.82 2.27
C VAL A 307 -4.64 -2.67 1.56
N LEU A 308 -5.76 -2.75 2.31
CA LEU A 308 -7.11 -2.82 1.73
C LEU A 308 -7.86 -1.48 1.73
N ILE A 309 -7.33 -0.42 2.35
CA ILE A 309 -7.89 0.93 2.30
C ILE A 309 -6.92 1.90 1.65
N ASP A 310 -5.73 2.13 2.23
CA ASP A 310 -4.79 3.17 1.75
C ASP A 310 -4.25 2.84 0.35
N ASP A 311 -3.68 1.65 0.18
CA ASP A 311 -3.02 1.23 -1.07
C ASP A 311 -3.98 0.55 -2.05
N ALA A 312 -5.20 0.25 -1.62
CA ALA A 312 -6.12 -0.63 -2.32
C ALA A 312 -6.49 -0.18 -3.74
N ARG A 313 -6.59 1.13 -3.95
CA ARG A 313 -6.99 1.75 -5.23
C ARG A 313 -5.83 2.03 -6.16
N THR A 314 -4.60 2.01 -5.65
CA THR A 314 -3.41 2.21 -6.45
C THR A 314 -3.17 0.96 -7.32
N PRO A 315 -3.18 1.07 -8.66
CA PRO A 315 -3.01 -0.09 -9.50
C PRO A 315 -1.55 -0.55 -9.52
N LEU A 316 -1.35 -1.85 -9.48
CA LEU A 316 -0.12 -2.50 -9.89
C LEU A 316 -0.11 -2.58 -11.41
N ILE A 317 0.97 -2.18 -12.05
CA ILE A 317 1.07 -2.06 -13.51
C ILE A 317 2.34 -2.74 -13.98
N ILE A 318 2.23 -3.63 -14.97
CA ILE A 318 3.35 -4.13 -15.75
C ILE A 318 3.33 -3.46 -17.11
N SER A 319 4.41 -2.77 -17.45
CA SER A 319 4.58 -2.09 -18.72
C SER A 319 5.86 -2.57 -19.39
N GLY A 320 5.88 -2.51 -20.72
CA GLY A 320 7.07 -2.80 -21.52
C GLY A 320 7.29 -1.76 -22.61
N PRO A 321 8.49 -1.69 -23.18
CA PRO A 321 8.83 -0.72 -24.22
C PRO A 321 8.02 -0.98 -25.49
N VAL A 322 7.61 0.10 -26.15
CA VAL A 322 6.97 0.06 -27.48
C VAL A 322 8.07 0.19 -28.53
N PRO A 323 8.10 -0.68 -29.55
CA PRO A 323 9.18 -0.71 -30.57
C PRO A 323 9.31 0.52 -31.47
N LYS A 324 8.45 1.53 -31.34
CA LYS A 324 8.52 2.79 -32.12
C LYS A 324 8.52 3.97 -31.18
N GLY A 325 9.71 4.56 -30.95
CA GLY A 325 9.91 5.66 -30.04
C GLY A 325 9.50 7.01 -30.63
N SER A 326 8.69 7.76 -29.86
CA SER A 326 8.57 9.20 -29.96
C SER A 326 9.72 9.95 -29.24
N ASP A 327 10.78 9.21 -28.88
CA ASP A 327 11.88 9.71 -28.02
C ASP A 327 12.59 10.91 -28.62
N GLN A 328 12.74 10.93 -29.95
CA GLN A 328 13.36 12.03 -30.68
C GLN A 328 12.55 13.32 -30.55
N LEU A 329 11.21 13.24 -30.51
CA LEU A 329 10.34 14.41 -30.41
C LEU A 329 10.47 15.13 -29.06
N TYR A 330 10.66 14.38 -27.96
CA TYR A 330 10.86 14.99 -26.64
C TYR A 330 12.15 15.81 -26.58
N ALA A 331 13.25 15.28 -27.10
CA ALA A 331 14.51 15.98 -27.17
C ALA A 331 14.45 17.17 -28.15
N GLU A 332 13.73 17.02 -29.26
CA GLU A 332 13.58 18.06 -30.28
C GLU A 332 12.74 19.23 -29.77
N TYR A 333 11.64 18.99 -29.05
CA TYR A 333 10.72 20.05 -28.64
C TYR A 333 11.03 20.61 -27.24
N GLN A 334 11.85 19.93 -26.43
CA GLN A 334 12.27 20.39 -25.10
C GLN A 334 12.80 21.85 -25.09
N PRO A 335 13.67 22.32 -26.05
CA PRO A 335 14.14 23.68 -26.02
C PRO A 335 13.04 24.72 -26.26
N ALA A 336 11.97 24.38 -27.01
CA ALA A 336 10.83 25.26 -27.22
C ALA A 336 9.96 25.34 -25.95
N ALA A 337 9.69 24.21 -25.31
CA ALA A 337 8.95 24.17 -24.05
C ALA A 337 9.68 24.94 -22.93
N LYS A 338 11.00 24.78 -22.84
CA LYS A 338 11.84 25.55 -21.91
C LYS A 338 11.76 27.06 -22.18
N TYR A 339 11.83 27.47 -23.43
CA TYR A 339 11.75 28.87 -23.79
C TYR A 339 10.40 29.49 -23.39
N ILE A 340 9.30 28.78 -23.62
CA ILE A 340 7.96 29.22 -23.19
C ILE A 340 7.91 29.30 -21.64
N TYR A 341 8.46 28.34 -20.95
CA TYR A 341 8.55 28.35 -19.49
C TYR A 341 9.33 29.55 -18.96
N ASP A 342 10.47 29.86 -19.57
CA ASP A 342 11.32 30.99 -19.19
C ASP A 342 10.60 32.32 -19.41
N LEU A 343 9.89 32.50 -20.57
CA LEU A 343 9.09 33.68 -20.86
C LEU A 343 7.94 33.86 -19.86
N GLN A 344 7.18 32.79 -19.61
CA GLN A 344 6.05 32.83 -18.66
C GLN A 344 6.53 33.10 -17.24
N SER A 345 7.63 32.45 -16.82
CA SER A 345 8.22 32.65 -15.51
C SER A 345 8.65 34.10 -15.28
N LYS A 346 9.27 34.73 -16.32
CA LYS A 346 9.66 36.13 -16.27
C LYS A 346 8.43 37.05 -16.18
N MET A 347 7.39 36.77 -16.95
CA MET A 347 6.12 37.51 -16.91
C MET A 347 5.45 37.39 -15.55
N SER A 348 5.29 36.15 -15.04
CA SER A 348 4.68 35.91 -13.73
C SER A 348 5.48 36.55 -12.59
N SER A 349 6.81 36.58 -12.69
CA SER A 349 7.66 37.32 -11.72
C SER A 349 7.36 38.82 -11.72
N THR A 350 7.21 39.40 -12.90
CA THR A 350 6.87 40.84 -13.05
C THR A 350 5.47 41.11 -12.49
N ASP A 351 4.50 40.25 -12.82
CA ASP A 351 3.12 40.40 -12.39
C ASP A 351 3.00 40.30 -10.85
N VAL A 352 3.67 39.33 -10.23
CA VAL A 352 3.67 39.20 -8.78
C VAL A 352 4.32 40.40 -8.09
N ALA A 353 5.44 40.89 -8.61
CA ALA A 353 6.12 42.07 -8.05
C ALA A 353 5.25 43.34 -8.15
N GLU A 354 4.61 43.54 -9.30
CA GLU A 354 3.73 44.68 -9.54
C GLU A 354 2.41 44.54 -8.74
N ALA A 355 1.83 43.34 -8.69
CA ALA A 355 0.64 43.08 -7.85
C ALA A 355 0.92 43.40 -6.38
N LYS A 356 2.11 43.06 -5.88
CA LYS A 356 2.51 43.36 -4.51
C LYS A 356 2.66 44.85 -4.26
N ARG A 357 3.23 45.59 -5.22
CA ARG A 357 3.36 47.07 -5.18
C ARG A 357 1.98 47.73 -5.12
N LEU A 358 1.09 47.36 -6.06
CA LEU A 358 -0.27 47.88 -6.15
C LEU A 358 -1.14 47.54 -4.91
N TYR A 359 -0.96 46.34 -4.37
CA TYR A 359 -1.63 45.93 -3.14
C TYR A 359 -1.25 46.84 -1.97
N ASN A 360 0.04 47.13 -1.82
CA ASN A 360 0.54 48.01 -0.76
C ASN A 360 0.08 49.48 -0.95
N GLU A 361 -0.15 49.92 -2.21
CA GLU A 361 -0.68 51.23 -2.56
C GLU A 361 -2.22 51.32 -2.45
N GLY A 362 -2.90 50.21 -2.12
CA GLY A 362 -4.34 50.16 -1.98
C GLY A 362 -5.12 50.01 -3.30
N GLN A 363 -4.44 49.78 -4.42
CA GLN A 363 -5.06 49.58 -5.75
C GLN A 363 -5.48 48.12 -5.93
N MET A 364 -6.52 47.71 -5.19
CA MET A 364 -6.89 46.31 -5.05
C MET A 364 -7.38 45.67 -6.35
N GLU A 365 -8.07 46.38 -7.23
CA GLU A 365 -8.61 45.83 -8.47
C GLU A 365 -7.49 45.47 -9.44
N GLU A 366 -6.55 46.36 -9.68
CA GLU A 366 -5.42 46.08 -10.58
C GLU A 366 -4.45 45.05 -9.98
N ALA A 367 -4.19 45.14 -8.69
CA ALA A 367 -3.43 44.09 -7.98
C ALA A 367 -4.06 42.72 -8.12
N GLY A 368 -5.40 42.61 -7.97
CA GLY A 368 -6.14 41.38 -8.14
C GLY A 368 -6.06 40.78 -9.53
N LYS A 369 -6.12 41.62 -10.59
CA LYS A 369 -5.99 41.16 -11.99
C LYS A 369 -4.61 40.54 -12.27
N LEU A 370 -3.54 41.21 -11.88
CA LEU A 370 -2.18 40.71 -12.06
C LEU A 370 -1.92 39.45 -11.24
N LEU A 371 -2.45 39.40 -10.00
CA LEU A 371 -2.36 38.26 -9.14
C LEU A 371 -3.08 37.02 -9.74
N LEU A 372 -4.30 37.23 -10.27
CA LEU A 372 -5.08 36.17 -10.93
C LEU A 372 -4.39 35.70 -12.23
N ARG A 373 -3.83 36.63 -13.03
CA ARG A 373 -3.08 36.28 -14.23
C ARG A 373 -1.88 35.37 -13.92
N ALA A 374 -1.07 35.75 -12.94
CA ALA A 374 0.06 34.96 -12.52
C ALA A 374 -0.41 33.57 -11.95
N TYR A 375 -1.49 33.53 -11.20
CA TYR A 375 -2.05 32.31 -10.63
C TYR A 375 -2.55 31.34 -11.72
N LYS A 376 -3.28 31.84 -12.72
CA LYS A 376 -3.79 31.02 -13.85
C LYS A 376 -2.68 30.46 -14.74
N ALA A 377 -1.50 31.07 -14.76
CA ALA A 377 -0.36 30.56 -15.52
C ALA A 377 0.55 29.62 -14.70
N MET A 378 0.90 30.03 -13.48
CA MET A 378 1.91 29.34 -12.66
C MET A 378 1.49 29.28 -11.18
N PRO A 379 0.49 28.46 -10.81
CA PRO A 379 -0.01 28.39 -9.42
C PRO A 379 1.05 27.95 -8.41
N LYS A 380 2.03 27.15 -8.83
CA LYS A 380 3.16 26.66 -7.98
C LYS A 380 4.35 27.63 -7.92
N TYR A 381 4.26 28.86 -8.51
CA TYR A 381 5.38 29.79 -8.51
C TYR A 381 5.74 30.26 -7.10
N LYS A 382 6.95 30.05 -6.66
CA LYS A 382 7.40 30.28 -5.25
C LYS A 382 7.14 31.69 -4.73
N ALA A 383 7.38 32.72 -5.56
CA ALA A 383 7.13 34.11 -5.17
C ALA A 383 5.62 34.40 -5.04
N LEU A 384 4.79 33.80 -5.90
CA LEU A 384 3.34 33.89 -5.81
C LEU A 384 2.83 33.20 -4.52
N ILE A 385 3.26 31.98 -4.24
CA ILE A 385 2.88 31.25 -3.01
C ILE A 385 3.24 32.05 -1.76
N LYS A 386 4.45 32.63 -1.74
CA LYS A 386 4.89 33.50 -0.65
C LYS A 386 4.01 34.73 -0.50
N PHE A 387 3.61 35.35 -1.59
CA PHE A 387 2.71 36.53 -1.55
C PHE A 387 1.29 36.15 -1.13
N LEU A 388 0.78 35.01 -1.58
CA LEU A 388 -0.54 34.47 -1.15
C LEU A 388 -0.61 34.15 0.35
N SER A 389 0.53 33.93 1.01
CA SER A 389 0.57 33.71 2.45
C SER A 389 0.47 35.01 3.28
N GLU A 390 0.56 36.18 2.64
CA GLU A 390 0.38 37.46 3.32
C GLU A 390 -1.12 37.71 3.62
N PRO A 391 -1.46 38.33 4.79
CA PRO A 391 -2.85 38.56 5.19
C PRO A 391 -3.66 39.30 4.13
N GLY A 392 -4.84 38.79 3.77
CA GLY A 392 -5.76 39.42 2.83
C GLY A 392 -5.52 39.13 1.35
N VAL A 393 -4.30 38.71 0.93
CA VAL A 393 -3.95 38.50 -0.47
C VAL A 393 -4.73 37.34 -1.09
N LYS A 394 -4.87 36.23 -0.35
CA LYS A 394 -5.67 35.08 -0.80
C LYS A 394 -7.16 35.44 -0.97
N VAL A 395 -7.68 36.29 -0.10
CA VAL A 395 -9.07 36.79 -0.20
C VAL A 395 -9.23 37.67 -1.43
N LEU A 396 -8.24 38.51 -1.74
CA LEU A 396 -8.23 39.35 -2.95
C LEU A 396 -8.25 38.46 -4.20
N LEU A 397 -7.39 37.42 -4.26
CA LEU A 397 -7.36 36.48 -5.38
C LEU A 397 -8.74 35.85 -5.59
N GLN A 398 -9.35 35.26 -4.55
CA GLN A 398 -10.66 34.62 -4.64
C GLN A 398 -11.77 35.58 -5.06
N LYS A 399 -11.75 36.81 -4.53
CA LYS A 399 -12.73 37.83 -4.91
C LYS A 399 -12.59 38.22 -6.38
N THR A 400 -11.37 38.39 -6.87
CA THR A 400 -11.10 38.72 -8.28
C THR A 400 -11.50 37.55 -9.17
N GLU A 401 -11.14 36.34 -8.83
CA GLU A 401 -11.49 35.13 -9.58
C GLU A 401 -13.02 34.99 -9.70
N ASN A 402 -13.76 35.15 -8.62
CA ASN A 402 -15.22 35.12 -8.63
C ASN A 402 -15.85 36.15 -9.58
N ILE A 403 -15.25 37.33 -9.73
CA ILE A 403 -15.72 38.35 -10.67
C ILE A 403 -15.57 37.89 -12.12
N TYR A 404 -14.42 37.29 -12.46
CA TYR A 404 -14.10 36.84 -13.83
C TYR A 404 -14.71 35.47 -14.19
N MET A 405 -15.13 34.68 -13.18
CA MET A 405 -15.87 33.42 -13.38
C MET A 405 -17.38 33.63 -13.61
N GLN A 406 -17.91 34.84 -13.39
CA GLN A 406 -19.32 35.14 -13.67
C GLN A 406 -19.61 34.97 -15.19
N ASP A 407 -20.87 34.74 -15.56
CA ASP A 407 -21.34 34.55 -16.93
C ASP A 407 -20.61 33.43 -17.72
N ASN A 408 -20.37 32.30 -17.08
CA ASN A 408 -19.67 31.16 -17.66
C ASN A 408 -18.25 31.51 -18.16
N GLU A 409 -17.50 32.23 -17.36
CA GLU A 409 -16.08 32.57 -17.61
C GLU A 409 -15.87 33.48 -18.86
N ARG A 410 -16.91 34.12 -19.36
CA ARG A 410 -16.83 34.93 -20.58
C ARG A 410 -15.79 36.03 -20.55
N ARG A 411 -15.41 36.51 -19.37
CA ARG A 411 -14.42 37.57 -19.19
C ARG A 411 -13.03 37.07 -18.80
N MET A 412 -12.86 35.77 -18.62
CA MET A 412 -11.59 35.18 -18.17
C MET A 412 -10.48 35.44 -19.21
N HIS A 413 -10.82 35.52 -20.52
CA HIS A 413 -9.88 35.84 -21.59
C HIS A 413 -9.16 37.17 -21.35
N GLU A 414 -9.81 38.18 -20.73
CA GLU A 414 -9.18 39.48 -20.41
C GLU A 414 -7.96 39.31 -19.48
N ILE A 415 -7.92 38.23 -18.72
CA ILE A 415 -6.84 37.88 -17.78
C ILE A 415 -5.83 36.94 -18.43
N THR A 416 -6.30 35.95 -19.20
CA THR A 416 -5.49 34.82 -19.66
C THR A 416 -4.84 34.99 -21.00
N ASP A 417 -5.35 35.88 -21.90
CA ASP A 417 -4.85 36.00 -23.27
C ASP A 417 -3.42 36.56 -23.34
N ASP A 418 -3.02 37.30 -22.34
CA ASP A 418 -1.63 37.80 -22.24
C ASP A 418 -0.62 36.71 -21.84
N ASN A 419 -1.05 35.64 -21.18
CA ASN A 419 -0.19 34.53 -20.82
C ASN A 419 0.25 33.73 -22.05
N PHE A 420 1.35 33.00 -21.94
CA PHE A 420 1.78 32.01 -22.95
C PHE A 420 1.14 30.65 -22.70
N VAL A 421 0.84 30.37 -21.43
CA VAL A 421 0.25 29.13 -20.98
C VAL A 421 -0.80 29.40 -19.90
N VAL A 422 -1.89 28.63 -19.91
CA VAL A 422 -2.94 28.69 -18.89
C VAL A 422 -3.10 27.30 -18.27
N HIS A 423 -3.16 27.26 -16.95
CA HIS A 423 -3.43 26.06 -16.20
C HIS A 423 -4.94 25.83 -16.11
N ASP A 424 -5.43 24.73 -16.67
CA ASP A 424 -6.80 24.24 -16.52
C ASP A 424 -6.85 23.35 -15.26
N GLU A 425 -7.42 23.88 -14.19
CA GLU A 425 -7.53 23.18 -12.90
C GLU A 425 -8.45 21.96 -12.98
N LYS A 426 -9.52 22.02 -13.82
CA LYS A 426 -10.51 20.92 -13.96
C LYS A 426 -9.89 19.70 -14.64
N MET A 427 -9.11 19.95 -15.68
CA MET A 427 -8.45 18.89 -16.47
C MET A 427 -7.04 18.57 -15.97
N ASN A 428 -6.55 19.30 -14.97
CA ASN A 428 -5.16 19.22 -14.49
C ASN A 428 -4.15 19.22 -15.67
N SER A 429 -4.35 20.13 -16.60
CA SER A 429 -3.62 20.24 -17.85
C SER A 429 -3.18 21.68 -18.10
N LEU A 430 -2.25 21.83 -19.03
CA LEU A 430 -1.78 23.13 -19.49
C LEU A 430 -2.22 23.35 -20.93
N ILE A 431 -2.70 24.54 -21.21
CA ILE A 431 -3.18 24.95 -22.53
C ILE A 431 -2.27 26.08 -23.01
N LEU A 432 -1.70 25.94 -24.21
CA LEU A 432 -1.05 27.06 -24.92
C LEU A 432 -2.11 28.07 -25.36
N THR A 433 -1.88 29.31 -25.06
CA THR A 433 -2.66 30.41 -25.64
C THR A 433 -2.25 30.65 -27.09
N ASP A 434 -2.99 31.48 -27.82
CA ASP A 434 -2.59 31.90 -29.20
C ASP A 434 -1.17 32.47 -29.21
N LYS A 435 -0.82 33.29 -28.23
CA LYS A 435 0.51 33.86 -28.04
C LYS A 435 1.57 32.78 -27.78
N GLY A 436 1.21 31.75 -26.99
CA GLY A 436 2.07 30.59 -26.74
C GLY A 436 2.30 29.77 -28.00
N HIS A 437 1.25 29.52 -28.78
CA HIS A 437 1.34 28.84 -30.09
C HIS A 437 2.20 29.62 -31.10
N GLU A 438 2.07 30.94 -31.18
CA GLU A 438 2.87 31.78 -32.06
C GLU A 438 4.37 31.68 -31.71
N VAL A 439 4.70 31.79 -30.42
CA VAL A 439 6.09 31.69 -29.94
C VAL A 439 6.67 30.30 -30.18
N ALA A 440 5.90 29.25 -29.93
CA ALA A 440 6.33 27.87 -30.17
C ALA A 440 6.58 27.61 -31.67
N SER A 441 5.65 28.04 -32.54
CA SER A 441 5.70 27.81 -33.98
C SER A 441 6.82 28.58 -34.67
N LYS A 442 7.10 29.81 -34.25
CA LYS A 442 8.21 30.64 -34.81
C LYS A 442 9.56 29.95 -34.75
N ARG A 443 9.78 29.10 -33.75
CA ARG A 443 11.04 28.39 -33.60
C ARG A 443 11.24 27.28 -34.65
N PHE A 444 10.15 26.72 -35.16
CA PHE A 444 10.16 25.66 -36.18
C PHE A 444 9.91 26.18 -37.60
N GLY A 445 9.68 27.48 -37.75
CA GLY A 445 9.52 28.13 -39.06
C GLY A 445 8.23 27.77 -39.82
N GLU A 446 7.26 27.15 -39.12
CA GLU A 446 5.95 26.75 -39.67
C GLU A 446 4.84 27.33 -38.78
N GLU A 447 3.97 28.13 -39.37
CA GLU A 447 2.81 28.71 -38.67
C GLU A 447 1.82 27.59 -38.32
N GLY A 448 1.36 27.58 -37.08
CA GLY A 448 0.43 26.53 -36.60
C GLY A 448 1.06 25.15 -36.40
N PHE A 449 2.39 25.06 -36.24
CA PHE A 449 3.12 23.79 -36.07
C PHE A 449 2.55 22.89 -34.97
N PHE A 450 2.04 23.48 -33.88
CA PHE A 450 1.40 22.80 -32.76
C PHE A 450 -0.14 23.00 -32.74
N VAL A 451 -0.77 23.21 -33.87
CA VAL A 451 -2.21 23.37 -34.00
C VAL A 451 -2.79 22.20 -34.79
N LEU A 452 -3.80 21.55 -34.23
CA LEU A 452 -4.48 20.44 -34.87
C LEU A 452 -5.44 20.97 -35.95
N PRO A 453 -5.44 20.42 -37.18
CA PRO A 453 -6.42 20.78 -38.19
C PRO A 453 -7.81 20.24 -37.79
N ASP A 454 -8.86 20.99 -38.13
CA ASP A 454 -10.22 20.52 -38.01
C ASP A 454 -10.51 19.44 -39.07
N ILE A 455 -10.37 18.18 -38.69
CA ILE A 455 -10.62 17.01 -39.56
C ILE A 455 -12.07 17.01 -40.05
N GLY A 456 -13.02 17.32 -39.15
CA GLY A 456 -14.45 17.27 -39.48
C GLY A 456 -14.80 18.23 -40.63
N ALA A 457 -14.35 19.48 -40.50
CA ALA A 457 -14.57 20.48 -41.56
C ALA A 457 -13.88 20.08 -42.86
N ARG A 458 -12.59 19.63 -42.82
CA ARG A 458 -11.84 19.25 -44.03
C ARG A 458 -12.40 17.99 -44.71
N ILE A 459 -12.85 17.00 -43.97
CA ILE A 459 -13.54 15.82 -44.54
C ILE A 459 -14.87 16.23 -45.19
N ALA A 460 -15.64 17.09 -44.51
CA ALA A 460 -16.93 17.60 -45.09
C ALA A 460 -16.69 18.38 -46.38
N GLU A 461 -15.65 19.23 -46.48
CA GLU A 461 -15.25 19.92 -47.69
C GLU A 461 -14.87 18.94 -48.84
N MET A 462 -14.09 17.90 -48.51
CA MET A 462 -13.73 16.87 -49.50
C MET A 462 -14.93 16.05 -49.97
N GLU A 463 -15.90 15.75 -49.12
CA GLU A 463 -17.09 15.01 -49.48
C GLU A 463 -18.05 15.85 -50.35
N GLN A 464 -18.07 17.15 -50.15
CA GLN A 464 -18.86 18.10 -50.97
C GLN A 464 -18.22 18.42 -52.32
N ASN A 465 -16.91 18.20 -52.46
CA ASN A 465 -16.20 18.48 -53.72
C ASN A 465 -16.52 17.44 -54.79
N LYS A 466 -17.33 17.86 -55.80
CA LYS A 466 -17.80 17.02 -56.92
C LYS A 466 -16.73 16.73 -57.98
N GLU A 467 -15.59 17.45 -57.94
CA GLU A 467 -14.50 17.28 -58.93
C GLU A 467 -13.60 16.09 -58.59
N LEU A 468 -13.62 15.58 -57.36
CA LEU A 468 -12.79 14.46 -56.91
C LEU A 468 -13.48 13.11 -57.21
N THR A 469 -12.73 12.17 -57.75
CA THR A 469 -13.16 10.77 -57.86
C THR A 469 -13.19 10.09 -56.49
N MET A 470 -13.84 8.91 -56.43
CA MET A 470 -13.95 8.16 -55.18
C MET A 470 -12.57 7.69 -54.64
N GLU A 471 -11.65 7.36 -55.54
CA GLU A 471 -10.29 6.95 -55.23
C GLU A 471 -9.47 8.13 -54.72
N GLU A 472 -9.54 9.29 -55.37
CA GLU A 472 -8.83 10.52 -54.96
C GLU A 472 -9.32 11.02 -53.59
N ARG A 473 -10.63 10.89 -53.30
CA ARG A 473 -11.17 11.22 -51.99
C ARG A 473 -10.63 10.30 -50.90
N ALA A 474 -10.58 8.98 -51.14
CA ALA A 474 -10.00 8.02 -50.21
C ALA A 474 -8.54 8.32 -49.95
N GLN A 475 -7.74 8.53 -50.99
CA GLN A 475 -6.31 8.88 -50.86
C GLN A 475 -6.09 10.19 -50.08
N LYS A 476 -6.81 11.25 -50.40
CA LYS A 476 -6.70 12.55 -49.68
C LYS A 476 -7.17 12.44 -48.22
N LYS A 477 -8.14 11.57 -47.94
CA LYS A 477 -8.59 11.29 -46.57
C LYS A 477 -7.49 10.57 -45.80
N ASP A 478 -6.84 9.59 -46.40
CA ASP A 478 -5.73 8.87 -45.76
C ASP A 478 -4.51 9.79 -45.52
N GLU A 479 -4.18 10.67 -46.48
CA GLU A 479 -3.14 11.69 -46.33
C GLU A 479 -3.47 12.69 -45.20
N LEU A 480 -4.73 13.14 -45.11
CA LEU A 480 -5.19 14.02 -44.02
C LEU A 480 -5.11 13.35 -42.66
N LEU A 481 -5.49 12.06 -42.56
CA LEU A 481 -5.42 11.30 -41.33
C LEU A 481 -3.98 11.04 -40.89
N ALA A 482 -3.08 10.81 -41.85
CA ALA A 482 -1.65 10.66 -41.58
C ALA A 482 -1.02 11.98 -41.07
N ASP A 483 -1.32 13.13 -41.74
CA ASP A 483 -0.88 14.45 -41.28
C ASP A 483 -1.41 14.79 -39.89
N TYR A 484 -2.68 14.46 -39.63
CA TYR A 484 -3.27 14.67 -38.32
C TYR A 484 -2.57 13.85 -37.23
N SER A 485 -2.27 12.57 -37.50
CA SER A 485 -1.58 11.72 -36.54
C SER A 485 -0.22 12.31 -36.15
N ILE A 486 0.56 12.78 -37.14
CA ILE A 486 1.86 13.42 -36.90
C ILE A 486 1.70 14.68 -36.06
N LYS A 487 0.71 15.53 -36.40
CA LYS A 487 0.46 16.79 -35.66
C LYS A 487 -0.08 16.51 -34.25
N ALA A 488 -0.89 15.46 -34.08
CA ALA A 488 -1.38 15.03 -32.76
C ALA A 488 -0.23 14.60 -31.85
N ASP A 489 0.74 13.84 -32.36
CA ASP A 489 1.92 13.44 -31.62
C ASP A 489 2.79 14.66 -31.21
N ARG A 490 2.94 15.65 -32.11
CA ARG A 490 3.65 16.92 -31.80
C ARG A 490 2.98 17.69 -30.67
N VAL A 491 1.66 17.89 -30.77
CA VAL A 491 0.87 18.62 -29.77
C VAL A 491 0.91 17.88 -28.43
N HIS A 492 0.74 16.56 -28.46
CA HIS A 492 0.80 15.72 -27.26
C HIS A 492 2.17 15.85 -26.57
N THR A 493 3.26 15.69 -27.34
CA THR A 493 4.64 15.81 -26.82
C THR A 493 4.90 17.18 -26.19
N MET A 494 4.46 18.26 -26.87
CA MET A 494 4.59 19.63 -26.34
C MET A 494 3.81 19.82 -25.04
N ASN A 495 2.58 19.31 -24.97
CA ASN A 495 1.75 19.39 -23.76
C ASN A 495 2.40 18.64 -22.59
N GLN A 496 2.97 17.46 -22.81
CA GLN A 496 3.68 16.72 -21.76
C GLN A 496 4.96 17.44 -21.30
N LEU A 497 5.72 18.04 -22.22
CA LEU A 497 6.89 18.85 -21.89
C LEU A 497 6.50 20.08 -21.05
N LEU A 498 5.47 20.80 -21.45
CA LEU A 498 4.96 21.94 -20.67
C LEU A 498 4.50 21.47 -19.28
N LYS A 499 3.76 20.36 -19.20
CA LYS A 499 3.35 19.76 -17.92
C LYS A 499 4.55 19.43 -17.04
N ALA A 500 5.62 18.86 -17.60
CA ALA A 500 6.85 18.57 -16.88
C ALA A 500 7.53 19.83 -16.33
N TYR A 501 7.55 20.93 -17.10
CA TYR A 501 8.17 22.19 -16.67
C TYR A 501 7.37 22.97 -15.63
N PHE A 502 6.04 23.01 -15.77
CA PHE A 502 5.18 23.89 -14.96
C PHE A 502 4.63 23.21 -13.71
N MET A 503 4.46 21.88 -13.73
CA MET A 503 3.72 21.17 -12.70
C MET A 503 4.58 20.19 -11.88
N PHE A 504 5.77 19.83 -12.34
CA PHE A 504 6.64 18.86 -11.70
C PHE A 504 7.98 19.48 -11.31
N GLU A 505 8.28 19.49 -10.02
CA GLU A 505 9.54 19.99 -9.46
C GLU A 505 10.46 18.84 -9.03
N LYS A 506 11.75 18.98 -9.32
CA LYS A 506 12.77 18.07 -8.81
C LYS A 506 12.85 18.17 -7.29
N GLU A 507 13.10 17.05 -6.61
CA GLU A 507 13.14 16.86 -5.16
C GLU A 507 11.75 17.00 -4.48
N VAL A 508 10.67 17.12 -5.25
CA VAL A 508 9.29 17.13 -4.78
C VAL A 508 8.53 15.93 -5.37
N GLU A 509 8.20 15.99 -6.66
CA GLU A 509 7.48 14.93 -7.35
C GLU A 509 8.40 13.82 -7.90
N TYR A 510 9.69 14.12 -8.10
CA TYR A 510 10.69 13.16 -8.58
C TYR A 510 12.11 13.50 -8.12
N VAL A 511 13.00 12.52 -8.16
CA VAL A 511 14.44 12.68 -7.90
C VAL A 511 15.25 12.08 -9.05
N LEU A 512 16.52 12.47 -9.15
CA LEU A 512 17.48 11.86 -10.07
C LEU A 512 18.43 10.96 -9.29
N ILE A 513 18.42 9.67 -9.60
CA ILE A 513 19.33 8.67 -9.05
C ILE A 513 19.90 7.86 -10.21
N ASP A 514 21.23 7.70 -10.23
CA ASP A 514 21.96 7.00 -11.30
C ASP A 514 21.58 7.48 -12.71
N ASN A 515 21.42 8.78 -12.84
CA ASN A 515 21.04 9.44 -14.10
C ASN A 515 19.66 9.01 -14.66
N LYS A 516 18.76 8.58 -13.76
CA LYS A 516 17.38 8.20 -14.07
C LYS A 516 16.40 8.99 -13.22
N VAL A 517 15.25 9.28 -13.80
CA VAL A 517 14.12 9.88 -13.07
C VAL A 517 13.43 8.80 -12.24
N LYS A 518 13.28 9.07 -10.95
CA LYS A 518 12.55 8.22 -10.00
C LYS A 518 11.40 9.00 -9.39
N ILE A 519 10.21 8.44 -9.40
CA ILE A 519 9.02 9.07 -8.82
C ILE A 519 9.13 9.07 -7.31
N VAL A 520 8.72 10.18 -6.68
CA VAL A 520 8.54 10.30 -5.24
C VAL A 520 7.04 10.33 -4.94
N ASP A 521 6.61 9.51 -4.02
CA ASP A 521 5.23 9.54 -3.51
C ASP A 521 5.02 10.79 -2.65
N GLU A 522 4.07 11.64 -3.03
CA GLU A 522 3.82 12.94 -2.37
C GLU A 522 3.38 12.76 -0.91
N GLN A 523 2.70 11.67 -0.58
CA GLN A 523 2.17 11.44 0.78
C GLN A 523 3.24 10.85 1.70
N THR A 524 4.02 9.90 1.21
CA THR A 524 5.00 9.16 2.02
C THR A 524 6.42 9.68 1.84
N GLY A 525 6.71 10.43 0.78
CA GLY A 525 8.06 10.86 0.38
C GLY A 525 8.93 9.68 -0.10
N ARG A 526 8.35 8.51 -0.37
CA ARG A 526 9.07 7.30 -0.78
C ARG A 526 9.36 7.30 -2.26
N ILE A 527 10.54 6.78 -2.61
CA ILE A 527 10.88 6.52 -4.01
C ILE A 527 10.08 5.29 -4.46
N MET A 528 9.32 5.47 -5.53
CA MET A 528 8.50 4.41 -6.13
C MET A 528 9.34 3.67 -7.17
N GLU A 529 10.06 2.62 -6.72
CA GLU A 529 10.92 1.83 -7.62
C GLU A 529 10.12 1.16 -8.73
N GLY A 530 10.66 1.23 -9.96
CA GLY A 530 10.06 0.60 -11.14
C GLY A 530 8.80 1.29 -11.68
N ARG A 531 8.29 2.33 -11.04
CA ARG A 531 7.15 3.11 -11.56
C ARG A 531 7.60 4.23 -12.47
N ARG A 532 6.79 4.49 -13.49
CA ARG A 532 6.96 5.61 -14.44
C ARG A 532 5.64 6.36 -14.57
N TYR A 533 5.72 7.68 -14.80
CA TYR A 533 4.53 8.44 -15.19
C TYR A 533 4.04 7.96 -16.55
N SER A 534 2.73 7.86 -16.69
CA SER A 534 2.07 7.43 -17.92
C SER A 534 2.05 8.54 -18.99
N ASP A 535 1.61 8.17 -20.17
CA ASP A 535 1.19 9.07 -21.23
C ASP A 535 2.31 10.01 -21.74
N GLY A 536 3.58 9.57 -21.69
CA GLY A 536 4.72 10.34 -22.16
C GLY A 536 5.27 11.37 -21.17
N LEU A 537 4.63 11.58 -20.02
CA LEU A 537 5.09 12.54 -19.02
C LEU A 537 6.46 12.18 -18.44
N HIS A 538 6.75 10.89 -18.26
CA HIS A 538 8.06 10.45 -17.76
C HIS A 538 9.17 10.83 -18.73
N GLN A 539 8.97 10.58 -20.02
CA GLN A 539 9.88 10.98 -21.08
C GLN A 539 10.06 12.51 -21.15
N ALA A 540 8.98 13.26 -20.93
CA ALA A 540 9.04 14.72 -20.86
C ALA A 540 9.89 15.21 -19.69
N ILE A 541 9.82 14.56 -18.53
CA ILE A 541 10.65 14.87 -17.37
C ILE A 541 12.11 14.46 -17.63
N GLU A 542 12.35 13.30 -18.24
CA GLU A 542 13.69 12.86 -18.65
C GLU A 542 14.32 13.88 -19.62
N ALA A 543 13.58 14.36 -20.61
CA ALA A 543 14.03 15.41 -21.53
C ALA A 543 14.29 16.75 -20.83
N LYS A 544 13.41 17.16 -19.90
CA LYS A 544 13.57 18.35 -19.07
C LYS A 544 14.88 18.32 -18.29
N GLU A 545 15.22 17.20 -17.71
CA GLU A 545 16.43 17.01 -16.87
C GLU A 545 17.68 16.67 -17.69
N ASN A 546 17.55 16.60 -19.03
CA ASN A 546 18.64 16.24 -19.96
C ASN A 546 19.28 14.86 -19.61
N VAL A 547 18.50 13.93 -19.10
CA VAL A 547 18.88 12.53 -18.96
C VAL A 547 18.43 11.74 -20.21
N LYS A 548 18.91 10.51 -20.37
CA LYS A 548 18.50 9.67 -21.49
C LYS A 548 16.98 9.46 -21.45
N VAL A 549 16.28 9.85 -22.52
CA VAL A 549 14.85 9.57 -22.69
C VAL A 549 14.72 8.06 -23.00
N GLU A 550 14.00 7.34 -22.16
CA GLU A 550 13.72 5.92 -22.38
C GLU A 550 12.48 5.74 -23.25
N ASP A 551 12.38 4.62 -23.97
CA ASP A 551 11.28 4.32 -24.88
C ASP A 551 9.91 4.47 -24.20
N ALA A 552 8.89 4.85 -24.97
CA ALA A 552 7.51 4.85 -24.50
C ALA A 552 7.12 3.46 -24.00
N THR A 553 6.42 3.39 -22.88
CA THR A 553 5.99 2.11 -22.32
C THR A 553 4.52 1.89 -22.57
N GLN A 554 4.17 0.67 -22.99
CA GLN A 554 2.80 0.20 -23.08
C GLN A 554 2.46 -0.63 -21.86
N THR A 555 1.29 -0.37 -21.28
CA THR A 555 0.76 -1.19 -20.19
C THR A 555 0.31 -2.54 -20.73
N PHE A 556 0.91 -3.64 -20.26
CA PHE A 556 0.54 -5.00 -20.61
C PHE A 556 -0.51 -5.59 -19.68
N ALA A 557 -0.38 -5.32 -18.39
CA ALA A 557 -1.28 -5.84 -17.38
C ALA A 557 -1.41 -4.87 -16.20
N THR A 558 -2.61 -4.80 -15.63
CA THR A 558 -2.87 -3.98 -14.45
C THR A 558 -3.90 -4.63 -13.54
N ILE A 559 -3.73 -4.48 -12.23
CA ILE A 559 -4.72 -4.87 -11.23
C ILE A 559 -4.59 -3.96 -10.01
N THR A 560 -5.69 -3.64 -9.34
CA THR A 560 -5.65 -3.03 -8.02
C THR A 560 -5.52 -4.11 -6.94
N LEU A 561 -4.88 -3.81 -5.81
CA LEU A 561 -4.87 -4.72 -4.65
C LEU A 561 -6.29 -5.08 -4.20
N GLN A 562 -7.21 -4.12 -4.28
CA GLN A 562 -8.64 -4.34 -4.02
C GLN A 562 -9.21 -5.50 -4.84
N ASN A 563 -8.96 -5.52 -6.14
CA ASN A 563 -9.47 -6.58 -7.02
C ASN A 563 -8.72 -7.90 -6.80
N TYR A 564 -7.41 -7.85 -6.54
CA TYR A 564 -6.62 -9.02 -6.28
C TYR A 564 -7.12 -9.78 -5.04
N PHE A 565 -7.25 -9.11 -3.89
CA PHE A 565 -7.66 -9.76 -2.64
C PHE A 565 -9.10 -10.24 -2.64
N ARG A 566 -9.97 -9.72 -3.50
CA ARG A 566 -11.34 -10.24 -3.69
C ARG A 566 -11.40 -11.59 -4.40
N MET A 567 -10.30 -12.08 -4.97
CA MET A 567 -10.25 -13.40 -5.62
C MET A 567 -10.07 -14.56 -4.64
N TYR A 568 -9.67 -14.28 -3.41
CA TYR A 568 -9.52 -15.35 -2.42
C TYR A 568 -10.87 -15.94 -2.03
N HIS A 569 -10.90 -17.29 -1.88
CA HIS A 569 -12.06 -17.97 -1.34
C HIS A 569 -12.40 -17.47 0.07
N LYS A 570 -11.38 -17.29 0.91
CA LYS A 570 -11.51 -16.73 2.26
C LYS A 570 -10.44 -15.67 2.50
N LEU A 571 -10.86 -14.51 3.01
CA LEU A 571 -10.00 -13.38 3.33
C LEU A 571 -10.20 -13.00 4.80
N ALA A 572 -9.11 -12.74 5.50
CA ALA A 572 -9.12 -12.19 6.85
C ALA A 572 -8.05 -11.10 6.97
N GLY A 573 -8.15 -10.29 8.00
CA GLY A 573 -7.16 -9.26 8.24
C GLY A 573 -7.02 -8.89 9.70
N MET A 574 -5.90 -8.29 10.04
CA MET A 574 -5.63 -7.80 11.38
C MET A 574 -4.97 -6.43 11.34
N THR A 575 -5.32 -5.57 12.28
CA THR A 575 -4.73 -4.26 12.47
C THR A 575 -5.10 -3.71 13.85
N GLY A 576 -4.45 -2.63 14.27
CA GLY A 576 -4.84 -1.88 15.48
C GLY A 576 -5.96 -0.86 15.26
N THR A 577 -6.42 -0.67 14.01
CA THR A 577 -7.27 0.49 13.64
C THR A 577 -8.17 0.21 12.43
N ALA A 578 -9.17 -0.67 12.57
CA ALA A 578 -10.10 -1.00 11.48
C ALA A 578 -11.53 -0.47 11.71
N GLU A 579 -11.93 -0.25 12.97
CA GLU A 579 -13.31 0.11 13.33
C GLU A 579 -13.80 1.37 12.60
N THR A 580 -12.94 2.35 12.44
CA THR A 580 -13.27 3.61 11.75
C THR A 580 -13.64 3.43 10.29
N GLU A 581 -13.09 2.39 9.64
CA GLU A 581 -13.28 2.08 8.21
C GLU A 581 -14.18 0.84 8.01
N SER A 582 -14.89 0.40 9.05
CA SER A 582 -15.71 -0.83 9.02
C SER A 582 -16.75 -0.85 7.91
N SER A 583 -17.34 0.31 7.57
CA SER A 583 -18.29 0.45 6.46
C SER A 583 -17.64 0.19 5.10
N GLU A 584 -16.42 0.65 4.89
CA GLU A 584 -15.66 0.45 3.64
C GLU A 584 -15.24 -1.01 3.51
N PHE A 585 -14.70 -1.63 4.57
CA PHE A 585 -14.38 -3.05 4.58
C PHE A 585 -15.59 -3.92 4.25
N TRP A 586 -16.74 -3.59 4.80
CA TRP A 586 -17.97 -4.34 4.50
C TRP A 586 -18.47 -4.12 3.08
N SER A 587 -18.50 -2.86 2.61
CA SER A 587 -19.05 -2.54 1.29
C SER A 587 -18.24 -3.18 0.16
N ILE A 588 -16.91 -3.17 0.26
CA ILE A 588 -16.00 -3.62 -0.80
C ILE A 588 -15.68 -5.11 -0.68
N TYR A 589 -15.28 -5.56 0.51
CA TYR A 589 -14.72 -6.91 0.73
C TYR A 589 -15.67 -7.86 1.44
N LYS A 590 -16.80 -7.37 1.96
CA LYS A 590 -17.71 -8.11 2.86
C LYS A 590 -17.04 -8.60 4.15
N LEU A 591 -15.99 -7.90 4.56
CA LEU A 591 -15.28 -8.19 5.80
C LEU A 591 -15.91 -7.42 6.96
N ASP A 592 -16.33 -8.15 7.98
CA ASP A 592 -16.79 -7.57 9.24
C ASP A 592 -15.62 -7.29 10.17
N VAL A 593 -15.67 -6.20 10.93
CA VAL A 593 -14.63 -5.80 11.89
C VAL A 593 -15.04 -6.16 13.28
N VAL A 594 -14.25 -6.97 13.96
CA VAL A 594 -14.44 -7.37 15.37
C VAL A 594 -13.34 -6.75 16.22
N VAL A 595 -13.74 -5.89 17.15
CA VAL A 595 -12.80 -5.27 18.11
C VAL A 595 -12.55 -6.24 19.26
N ILE A 596 -11.29 -6.63 19.44
CA ILE A 596 -10.87 -7.58 20.46
C ILE A 596 -10.40 -6.81 21.69
N PRO A 597 -10.88 -7.17 22.89
CA PRO A 597 -10.43 -6.51 24.12
C PRO A 597 -8.95 -6.78 24.36
N THR A 598 -8.26 -5.84 24.99
CA THR A 598 -6.86 -6.00 25.40
C THR A 598 -6.74 -7.04 26.52
N ASN A 599 -5.62 -7.77 26.57
CA ASN A 599 -5.35 -8.77 27.61
C ASN A 599 -5.23 -8.12 29.02
N LYS A 600 -4.69 -6.90 29.05
CA LYS A 600 -4.60 -6.08 30.27
C LYS A 600 -5.29 -4.74 30.03
N GLU A 601 -5.71 -4.09 31.12
CA GLU A 601 -6.30 -2.75 31.06
C GLU A 601 -5.31 -1.74 30.47
N VAL A 602 -5.79 -0.84 29.59
CA VAL A 602 -4.97 0.20 28.97
C VAL A 602 -4.72 1.30 30.01
N ILE A 603 -3.46 1.50 30.36
CA ILE A 603 -3.04 2.50 31.35
C ILE A 603 -2.53 3.82 30.74
N ARG A 604 -2.69 3.99 29.42
CA ARG A 604 -2.27 5.20 28.69
C ARG A 604 -3.07 6.41 29.13
N ASP A 605 -2.38 7.51 29.41
CA ASP A 605 -2.97 8.82 29.71
C ASP A 605 -3.11 9.62 28.39
N ASP A 606 -4.33 9.66 27.84
CA ASP A 606 -4.66 10.40 26.62
C ASP A 606 -5.06 11.84 27.02
N ARG A 607 -4.17 12.81 26.80
CA ARG A 607 -4.38 14.21 27.13
C ARG A 607 -5.17 14.96 26.07
N GLU A 608 -5.80 16.05 26.47
CA GLU A 608 -6.51 16.96 25.57
C GLU A 608 -5.57 17.66 24.58
N ASP A 609 -6.11 18.02 23.41
CA ASP A 609 -5.37 18.76 22.39
C ASP A 609 -5.07 20.19 22.84
N MET A 610 -3.83 20.62 22.62
CA MET A 610 -3.42 22.01 22.87
C MET A 610 -3.46 22.79 21.56
N VAL A 611 -4.25 23.88 21.54
CA VAL A 611 -4.46 24.71 20.35
C VAL A 611 -3.66 26.00 20.46
N TYR A 612 -2.92 26.32 19.40
CA TYR A 612 -2.07 27.51 19.33
C TYR A 612 -2.51 28.45 18.21
N LYS A 613 -2.24 29.75 18.35
CA LYS A 613 -2.59 30.75 17.33
C LYS A 613 -1.69 30.68 16.09
N THR A 614 -0.43 30.29 16.28
CA THR A 614 0.55 30.23 15.19
C THR A 614 1.32 28.91 15.21
N GLU A 615 1.80 28.46 14.04
CA GLU A 615 2.66 27.28 13.93
C GLU A 615 3.96 27.42 14.75
N ARG A 616 4.51 28.63 14.80
CA ARG A 616 5.72 28.91 15.57
C ARG A 616 5.51 28.66 17.06
N GLU A 617 4.39 29.11 17.63
CA GLU A 617 4.01 28.84 19.02
C GLU A 617 3.85 27.33 19.25
N LYS A 618 3.16 26.64 18.34
CA LYS A 618 2.99 25.19 18.36
C LYS A 618 4.33 24.45 18.42
N TYR A 619 5.25 24.73 17.49
CA TYR A 619 6.55 24.04 17.47
C TYR A 619 7.43 24.38 18.68
N ASN A 620 7.38 25.60 19.19
CA ASN A 620 8.08 25.93 20.44
C ASN A 620 7.52 25.14 21.63
N ALA A 621 6.22 24.96 21.71
CA ALA A 621 5.58 24.17 22.75
C ALA A 621 5.92 22.67 22.62
N VAL A 622 5.93 22.13 21.38
CA VAL A 622 6.37 20.76 21.12
C VAL A 622 7.80 20.53 21.63
N ILE A 623 8.73 21.45 21.34
CA ILE A 623 10.11 21.33 21.77
C ILE A 623 10.23 21.42 23.29
N ALA A 624 9.49 22.33 23.93
CA ALA A 624 9.50 22.45 25.38
C ALA A 624 8.99 21.17 26.08
N GLU A 625 7.94 20.54 25.53
CA GLU A 625 7.41 19.28 26.06
C GLU A 625 8.41 18.11 25.82
N ILE A 626 9.11 18.09 24.69
CA ILE A 626 10.17 17.12 24.41
C ILE A 626 11.31 17.27 25.46
N GLU A 627 11.79 18.50 25.69
CA GLU A 627 12.84 18.79 26.69
C GLU A 627 12.44 18.29 28.08
N LYS A 628 11.20 18.55 28.48
CA LYS A 628 10.66 18.11 29.77
C LYS A 628 10.69 16.59 29.88
N MET A 629 10.13 15.88 28.89
CA MET A 629 10.05 14.41 28.91
C MET A 629 11.45 13.76 28.89
N VAL A 630 12.39 14.30 28.12
CA VAL A 630 13.79 13.84 28.09
C VAL A 630 14.45 14.02 29.44
N ASN A 631 14.25 15.16 30.10
CA ASN A 631 14.78 15.42 31.44
C ASN A 631 14.18 14.48 32.50
N ASP A 632 12.93 14.06 32.33
CA ASP A 632 12.27 13.05 33.16
C ASP A 632 12.78 11.61 32.85
N GLY A 633 13.70 11.46 31.86
CA GLY A 633 14.25 10.18 31.43
C GLY A 633 13.28 9.32 30.62
N ARG A 634 12.25 9.92 30.06
CA ARG A 634 11.26 9.25 29.21
C ARG A 634 11.67 9.33 27.74
N PRO A 635 11.53 8.26 26.96
CA PRO A 635 11.64 8.35 25.50
C PRO A 635 10.42 9.08 24.93
N VAL A 636 10.65 9.80 23.82
CA VAL A 636 9.61 10.59 23.14
C VAL A 636 9.52 10.19 21.68
N LEU A 637 8.32 9.83 21.24
CA LEU A 637 7.98 9.65 19.84
C LEU A 637 7.16 10.85 19.35
N VAL A 638 7.69 11.59 18.39
CA VAL A 638 7.02 12.75 17.79
C VAL A 638 6.47 12.36 16.44
N GLY A 639 5.14 12.36 16.33
CA GLY A 639 4.44 12.11 15.06
C GLY A 639 4.27 13.38 14.25
N THR A 640 4.64 13.34 12.97
CA THR A 640 4.50 14.43 12.01
C THR A 640 3.67 13.99 10.80
N THR A 641 2.97 14.93 10.17
CA THR A 641 2.12 14.66 9.00
C THR A 641 2.90 14.64 7.68
N SER A 642 4.08 15.27 7.64
CA SER A 642 4.92 15.31 6.44
C SER A 642 6.41 15.18 6.75
N VAL A 643 7.19 14.85 5.72
CA VAL A 643 8.65 14.80 5.77
C VAL A 643 9.23 16.20 6.06
N GLU A 644 8.63 17.25 5.47
CA GLU A 644 9.05 18.64 5.66
C GLU A 644 8.96 19.07 7.13
N ILE A 645 7.86 18.74 7.80
CA ILE A 645 7.67 19.02 9.23
C ILE A 645 8.69 18.24 10.06
N SER A 646 8.97 16.98 9.71
CA SER A 646 9.96 16.17 10.41
C SER A 646 11.38 16.77 10.30
N GLU A 647 11.74 17.29 9.12
CA GLU A 647 13.02 17.95 8.88
C GLU A 647 13.12 19.33 9.58
N LEU A 648 12.00 20.08 9.60
CA LEU A 648 11.91 21.35 10.35
C LEU A 648 12.14 21.14 11.84
N LEU A 649 11.41 20.21 12.44
CA LEU A 649 11.58 19.87 13.86
C LEU A 649 12.98 19.34 14.15
N SER A 650 13.55 18.51 13.28
CA SER A 650 14.91 18.03 13.43
C SER A 650 15.93 19.19 13.47
N ARG A 651 15.80 20.18 12.60
CA ARG A 651 16.64 21.38 12.61
C ARG A 651 16.48 22.17 13.90
N MET A 652 15.25 22.35 14.39
CA MET A 652 14.96 23.07 15.62
C MET A 652 15.54 22.34 16.85
N LEU A 653 15.43 21.01 16.94
CA LEU A 653 16.01 20.21 18.01
C LEU A 653 17.54 20.23 17.99
N LYS A 654 18.17 20.22 16.81
CA LYS A 654 19.61 20.38 16.66
C LYS A 654 20.11 21.72 17.21
N ILE A 655 19.40 22.82 16.95
CA ILE A 655 19.72 24.17 17.48
C ILE A 655 19.64 24.18 19.01
N ARG A 656 18.73 23.39 19.61
CA ARG A 656 18.59 23.24 21.07
C ARG A 656 19.55 22.19 21.67
N GLY A 657 20.36 21.53 20.86
CA GLY A 657 21.32 20.51 21.31
C GLY A 657 20.67 19.18 21.74
N ILE A 658 19.40 18.94 21.37
CA ILE A 658 18.69 17.70 21.72
C ILE A 658 19.05 16.61 20.70
N LYS A 659 19.64 15.50 21.19
CA LYS A 659 19.92 14.33 20.36
C LYS A 659 18.62 13.65 19.96
N HIS A 660 18.47 13.32 18.69
CA HIS A 660 17.27 12.67 18.18
C HIS A 660 17.56 11.88 16.90
N ASN A 661 16.70 10.91 16.63
CA ASN A 661 16.64 10.18 15.37
C ASN A 661 15.44 10.65 14.54
N VAL A 662 15.57 10.63 13.22
CA VAL A 662 14.47 10.94 12.30
C VAL A 662 14.14 9.67 11.51
N LEU A 663 12.89 9.25 11.61
CA LEU A 663 12.34 8.11 10.91
C LEU A 663 11.38 8.63 9.84
N ASN A 664 11.88 8.75 8.63
CA ASN A 664 11.10 9.14 7.46
C ASN A 664 11.46 8.26 6.26
N ALA A 665 10.70 8.42 5.18
CA ALA A 665 10.84 7.62 3.98
C ALA A 665 12.23 7.62 3.31
N LYS A 666 13.11 8.55 3.67
CA LYS A 666 14.48 8.64 3.13
C LYS A 666 15.46 7.66 3.80
N GLN A 667 15.09 6.99 4.90
CA GLN A 667 16.00 6.19 5.74
C GLN A 667 15.53 4.77 6.01
N HIS A 668 14.92 4.10 5.05
CA HIS A 668 14.37 2.75 5.20
C HIS A 668 15.31 1.69 5.76
N GLN A 669 16.57 1.70 5.33
CA GLN A 669 17.53 0.68 5.74
C GLN A 669 17.89 0.75 7.22
N LEU A 670 17.70 1.90 7.86
CA LEU A 670 17.97 2.13 9.28
C LEU A 670 16.69 2.06 10.14
N GLU A 671 15.54 1.87 9.54
CA GLU A 671 14.24 1.94 10.23
C GLU A 671 14.15 0.98 11.42
N ALA A 672 14.50 -0.28 11.23
CA ALA A 672 14.46 -1.29 12.29
C ALA A 672 15.38 -0.95 13.45
N GLN A 673 16.58 -0.41 13.17
CA GLN A 673 17.54 -0.01 14.18
C GLN A 673 17.06 1.21 14.98
N ILE A 674 16.53 2.23 14.29
CA ILE A 674 15.98 3.44 14.92
C ILE A 674 14.80 3.08 15.84
N VAL A 675 13.91 2.18 15.39
CA VAL A 675 12.77 1.73 16.20
C VAL A 675 13.23 0.94 17.42
N ALA A 676 14.26 0.09 17.29
CA ALA A 676 14.84 -0.66 18.40
C ALA A 676 15.44 0.27 19.48
N GLU A 677 15.95 1.43 19.09
CA GLU A 677 16.50 2.43 20.02
C GLU A 677 15.43 3.36 20.60
N ALA A 678 14.29 3.53 19.94
CA ALA A 678 13.26 4.51 20.30
C ALA A 678 12.66 4.32 21.71
N GLY A 679 12.80 3.13 22.31
CA GLY A 679 12.33 2.82 23.66
C GLY A 679 13.34 3.04 24.79
N ARG A 680 14.54 3.55 24.48
CA ARG A 680 15.58 3.80 25.47
C ARG A 680 15.37 5.12 26.21
N SER A 681 15.83 5.20 27.47
CA SER A 681 15.69 6.41 28.31
C SER A 681 16.23 7.67 27.61
N GLY A 682 15.41 8.71 27.57
CA GLY A 682 15.76 10.03 27.01
C GLY A 682 15.93 10.06 25.47
N GLN A 683 15.61 8.98 24.76
CA GLN A 683 15.70 8.95 23.30
C GLN A 683 14.52 9.72 22.69
N VAL A 684 14.82 10.58 21.71
CA VAL A 684 13.81 11.28 20.92
C VAL A 684 13.80 10.71 19.51
N THR A 685 12.62 10.33 19.02
CA THR A 685 12.42 9.86 17.65
C THR A 685 11.32 10.68 16.99
N ILE A 686 11.65 11.35 15.88
CA ILE A 686 10.67 12.02 15.04
C ILE A 686 10.28 11.03 13.94
N ALA A 687 9.01 10.74 13.79
CA ALA A 687 8.52 9.81 12.79
C ALA A 687 7.38 10.42 11.97
N THR A 688 7.39 10.25 10.66
CA THR A 688 6.18 10.45 9.86
C THR A 688 5.17 9.36 10.20
N ASN A 689 3.89 9.65 10.04
CA ASN A 689 2.80 8.79 10.53
C ASN A 689 2.87 7.32 10.09
N MET A 690 3.41 7.06 8.90
CA MET A 690 3.52 5.70 8.33
C MET A 690 4.84 5.00 8.66
N ALA A 691 5.84 5.71 9.17
CA ALA A 691 7.15 5.16 9.46
C ALA A 691 7.15 4.28 10.72
N GLY A 692 7.86 3.16 10.70
CA GLY A 692 7.97 2.20 11.81
C GLY A 692 6.71 1.37 12.06
N ARG A 693 5.77 1.30 11.12
CA ARG A 693 4.56 0.48 11.19
C ARG A 693 4.93 -1.01 11.22
N GLY A 694 4.19 -1.81 11.99
CA GLY A 694 4.45 -3.25 12.14
C GLY A 694 5.65 -3.61 13.03
N THR A 695 6.35 -2.61 13.62
CA THR A 695 7.49 -2.84 14.52
C THR A 695 7.20 -2.28 15.90
N ASP A 696 7.43 -3.09 16.92
CA ASP A 696 7.19 -2.73 18.31
C ASP A 696 8.35 -1.95 18.92
N ILE A 697 8.03 -0.89 19.69
CA ILE A 697 8.99 -0.15 20.50
C ILE A 697 9.13 -0.84 21.86
N LYS A 698 10.20 -1.57 22.09
CA LYS A 698 10.46 -2.25 23.37
C LYS A 698 10.98 -1.25 24.42
N LEU A 699 10.28 -1.16 25.55
CA LEU A 699 10.68 -0.30 26.66
C LEU A 699 11.54 -1.07 27.69
N THR A 700 12.58 -0.41 28.19
CA THR A 700 13.35 -0.95 29.31
C THR A 700 12.55 -0.87 30.62
N PRO A 701 12.82 -1.71 31.64
CA PRO A 701 12.14 -1.65 32.94
C PRO A 701 12.22 -0.25 33.57
N GLU A 702 13.37 0.40 33.53
CA GLU A 702 13.60 1.76 34.04
C GLU A 702 12.66 2.79 33.37
N VAL A 703 12.46 2.70 32.04
CA VAL A 703 11.57 3.59 31.29
C VAL A 703 10.11 3.37 31.71
N LYS A 704 9.71 2.11 31.94
CA LYS A 704 8.34 1.79 32.40
C LYS A 704 8.06 2.42 33.77
N GLU A 705 9.00 2.37 34.70
CA GLU A 705 8.88 3.01 36.03
C GLU A 705 8.80 4.54 35.95
N ARG A 706 9.43 5.16 34.96
CA ARG A 706 9.40 6.61 34.74
C ARG A 706 8.18 7.12 33.97
N GLY A 707 7.19 6.25 33.70
CA GLY A 707 5.95 6.59 33.02
C GLY A 707 5.91 6.25 31.52
N GLY A 708 6.86 5.43 31.05
CA GLY A 708 6.84 4.83 29.72
C GLY A 708 7.09 5.81 28.56
N LEU A 709 6.72 5.39 27.36
CA LEU A 709 6.87 6.16 26.12
C LEU A 709 5.92 7.35 26.11
N ALA A 710 6.43 8.56 25.87
CA ALA A 710 5.65 9.74 25.59
C ALA A 710 5.42 9.88 24.07
N ILE A 711 4.19 10.21 23.68
CA ILE A 711 3.82 10.45 22.28
C ILE A 711 3.33 11.88 22.12
N ILE A 712 3.90 12.59 21.14
CA ILE A 712 3.51 13.94 20.77
C ILE A 712 3.09 13.94 19.32
N GLY A 713 1.79 14.13 19.05
CA GLY A 713 1.28 14.39 17.70
C GLY A 713 1.37 15.88 17.40
N THR A 714 2.07 16.28 16.35
CA THR A 714 2.20 17.72 16.01
C THR A 714 0.95 18.30 15.39
N GLU A 715 0.12 17.45 14.80
CA GLU A 715 -1.14 17.80 14.15
C GLU A 715 -2.08 16.61 14.18
N ARG A 716 -3.39 16.87 14.05
CA ARG A 716 -4.38 15.85 13.75
C ARG A 716 -4.32 15.51 12.28
N HIS A 717 -4.38 14.23 11.97
CA HIS A 717 -4.47 13.74 10.62
C HIS A 717 -5.91 13.84 10.09
N GLU A 718 -6.10 13.90 8.77
CA GLU A 718 -7.44 13.86 8.17
C GLU A 718 -8.19 12.59 8.53
N SER A 719 -7.50 11.45 8.59
CA SER A 719 -8.06 10.18 9.05
C SER A 719 -7.81 9.97 10.55
N ARG A 720 -8.90 9.77 11.31
CA ARG A 720 -8.85 9.41 12.75
C ARG A 720 -8.05 8.12 13.00
N ARG A 721 -7.99 7.25 12.02
CA ARG A 721 -7.27 5.99 12.07
C ARG A 721 -5.78 6.20 12.31
N VAL A 722 -5.18 7.14 11.59
CA VAL A 722 -3.74 7.45 11.70
C VAL A 722 -3.40 8.01 13.10
N ASP A 723 -4.25 8.86 13.64
CA ASP A 723 -4.09 9.36 15.01
C ASP A 723 -4.19 8.22 16.05
N ARG A 724 -5.11 7.27 15.86
CA ARG A 724 -5.24 6.08 16.72
C ARG A 724 -4.01 5.19 16.65
N GLN A 725 -3.40 5.02 15.46
CA GLN A 725 -2.16 4.26 15.28
C GLN A 725 -0.99 4.88 16.04
N LEU A 726 -0.83 6.21 15.92
CA LEU A 726 0.22 6.91 16.63
C LEU A 726 0.07 6.75 18.15
N ARG A 727 -1.12 7.02 18.70
CA ARG A 727 -1.42 6.85 20.12
C ARG A 727 -1.25 5.41 20.59
N GLY A 728 -1.63 4.44 19.77
CA GLY A 728 -1.56 3.02 20.09
C GLY A 728 -0.15 2.48 20.31
N ARG A 729 0.90 3.26 20.02
CA ARG A 729 2.29 2.88 20.28
C ARG A 729 2.70 2.99 21.75
N ALA A 730 1.88 3.60 22.61
CA ALA A 730 2.13 3.73 24.04
C ALA A 730 1.01 3.11 24.89
N GLY A 731 1.28 2.88 26.18
CA GLY A 731 0.27 2.53 27.19
C GLY A 731 -0.08 1.04 27.26
N ARG A 732 0.92 0.19 27.07
CA ARG A 732 0.81 -1.28 27.12
C ARG A 732 1.19 -1.84 28.47
#